data_42142141f725bb540dd3b21a65455e3f
#
_entry.id   42142141f725bb540dd3b21a65455e3f
#
_cell.length_a   1.000
_cell.length_b   1.000
_cell.length_c   1.000
_cell.angle_alpha   90.00
_cell.angle_beta   90.00
_cell.angle_gamma   90.00
#
_symmetry.space_group_name_H-M   'P 1'
#
loop_
_entity.id
_entity.type
_entity.pdbx_description
1 polymer ?
#
loop_
_entity_poly.entity_id
_entity_poly.type
_entity_poly.pdbx_seq_one_letter_code
_entity_poly.pdbx_strand_id
1 'polypeptide(L)'
;MSLSVFVPTNTQKARVTAIGAFKRMLEEENVSLEFVQASILLDTSGKRLAATMDRFGYYLATNEGKKGKLARNTASSYYRNVKLWLFDEYPHLRVSTELILLKQGKTLDKHCLKRDNGGLTNKAPPCTKEDLRSLVHYVYSTARVNADYQDAALACLMWHCFGRSSDLCYVQKQHVSVSADGVFYLRLLRVKTSEEQGLTLIPDKDDFLTCPLHSLAVALVTQEAPSASLLGHLPTLAPQDAAPLDAGAPLHDLLSQVPEALQVAVVPQPTSIQPTVSTIGAPPTSLDKGVKRGEDSMQGLVNRLLKRVAEPAGVTAELTSHSFRRGGAQHANGDDRLAAQWIFDRGAWDMTKTNKAFAYITNTAREDRKVARVLSGWGADASPKVIDVSSQDHTTRERLACLQELLFSSCTGLKESRLNMSAKVLSVLTAYLVRHFPQLKALSPAAPIVQRIEECMKTAEISTADLLKWSIALNEEAAVPAQDQEKPQDTPHTCPETGHLLAVIQELVASNRLLAERITIVEAALLKPKGSCEQEARHQHSQETSDQEPKLKRRKKQATNLSATWFEWYTKVPPVWSCADRQKKSESRHVVAFMKLFIVGGWTLDVEAEDYKDQVLDAGRRAEKGLLAFLKTQNVNAKGSGSVLRALRPLHKAGILDGRIVAYKRLLAIGSIGDPAPNDTQDILAVAGHV
;
A
#
# COMPACT_ATOMS: atom_id res chain seq x y z
N MET A 1 2.79 13.82 -28.60
CA MET A 1 2.08 13.48 -27.34
C MET A 1 3.07 12.99 -26.29
N SER A 2 3.03 13.52 -25.08
CA SER A 2 3.89 13.07 -23.98
C SER A 2 3.03 12.44 -22.88
N LEU A 3 3.48 11.35 -22.29
CA LEU A 3 2.85 10.71 -21.12
C LEU A 3 2.76 11.66 -19.90
N SER A 4 3.48 12.77 -19.90
CA SER A 4 3.41 13.82 -18.88
C SER A 4 2.00 14.41 -18.72
N VAL A 5 1.18 14.39 -19.79
CA VAL A 5 -0.23 14.83 -19.76
C VAL A 5 -1.07 13.97 -18.79
N PHE A 6 -0.73 12.69 -18.64
CA PHE A 6 -1.44 11.78 -17.75
C PHE A 6 -0.99 11.87 -16.28
N VAL A 7 -0.02 12.72 -15.97
CA VAL A 7 0.39 12.93 -14.56
C VAL A 7 -0.77 13.60 -13.80
N PRO A 8 -1.21 13.06 -12.64
CA PRO A 8 -2.33 13.63 -11.89
C PRO A 8 -2.13 15.11 -11.58
N THR A 9 -3.18 15.93 -11.81
CA THR A 9 -3.16 17.38 -11.62
C THR A 9 -2.61 17.83 -10.26
N ASN A 10 -2.94 17.10 -9.19
CA ASN A 10 -2.41 17.40 -7.86
C ASN A 10 -0.88 17.19 -7.77
N THR A 11 -0.34 16.23 -8.50
CA THR A 11 1.12 16.00 -8.58
C THR A 11 1.79 17.13 -9.34
N GLN A 12 1.19 17.56 -10.45
CA GLN A 12 1.68 18.71 -11.23
C GLN A 12 1.66 19.99 -10.38
N LYS A 13 0.52 20.30 -9.71
CA LYS A 13 0.40 21.46 -8.82
C LYS A 13 1.43 21.43 -7.68
N ALA A 14 1.66 20.27 -7.07
CA ALA A 14 2.68 20.12 -6.03
C ALA A 14 4.09 20.37 -6.56
N ARG A 15 4.40 19.89 -7.77
CA ARG A 15 5.69 20.14 -8.43
C ARG A 15 5.88 21.62 -8.75
N VAL A 16 4.89 22.26 -9.36
CA VAL A 16 4.93 23.71 -9.67
C VAL A 16 5.13 24.55 -8.40
N THR A 17 4.41 24.23 -7.34
CA THR A 17 4.55 24.93 -6.04
C THR A 17 5.94 24.78 -5.44
N ALA A 18 6.52 23.58 -5.53
CA ALA A 18 7.86 23.31 -5.01
C ALA A 18 8.93 24.02 -5.85
N ILE A 19 8.82 24.00 -7.18
CA ILE A 19 9.73 24.73 -8.09
C ILE A 19 9.60 26.25 -7.84
N GLY A 20 8.38 26.77 -7.62
CA GLY A 20 8.18 28.17 -7.26
C GLY A 20 8.87 28.55 -5.93
N ALA A 21 8.90 27.62 -4.95
CA ALA A 21 9.68 27.85 -3.72
C ALA A 21 11.20 27.85 -3.97
N PHE A 22 11.67 26.99 -4.87
CA PHE A 22 13.07 26.96 -5.29
C PHE A 22 13.50 28.26 -6.02
N LYS A 23 12.66 28.75 -6.95
CA LYS A 23 12.91 30.00 -7.64
C LYS A 23 12.99 31.20 -6.68
N ARG A 24 12.08 31.28 -5.69
CA ARG A 24 12.13 32.33 -4.66
C ARG A 24 13.42 32.28 -3.85
N MET A 25 13.91 31.10 -3.48
CA MET A 25 15.22 30.98 -2.83
C MET A 25 16.34 31.58 -3.71
N LEU A 26 16.32 31.27 -5.01
CA LEU A 26 17.33 31.82 -5.94
C LEU A 26 17.24 33.35 -6.05
N GLU A 27 16.02 33.90 -6.11
CA GLU A 27 15.78 35.35 -6.10
C GLU A 27 16.31 36.00 -4.81
N GLU A 28 16.09 35.41 -3.64
CA GLU A 28 16.61 35.89 -2.35
C GLU A 28 18.16 35.83 -2.27
N GLU A 29 18.76 34.85 -2.95
CA GLU A 29 20.23 34.70 -3.05
C GLU A 29 20.84 35.53 -4.20
N ASN A 30 20.03 36.30 -4.97
CA ASN A 30 20.44 37.03 -6.16
C ASN A 30 21.13 36.15 -7.21
N VAL A 31 20.66 34.93 -7.41
CA VAL A 31 21.18 33.97 -8.38
C VAL A 31 20.10 33.65 -9.41
N SER A 32 20.42 33.73 -10.71
CA SER A 32 19.44 33.37 -11.74
C SER A 32 19.32 31.83 -11.88
N LEU A 33 18.15 31.38 -12.32
CA LEU A 33 17.92 29.98 -12.59
C LEU A 33 18.84 29.46 -13.70
N GLU A 34 19.03 30.26 -14.74
CA GLU A 34 19.88 29.95 -15.91
C GLU A 34 21.34 29.75 -15.48
N PHE A 35 21.83 30.57 -14.56
CA PHE A 35 23.17 30.39 -13.99
C PHE A 35 23.32 29.08 -13.24
N VAL A 36 22.32 28.71 -12.42
CA VAL A 36 22.31 27.44 -11.71
C VAL A 36 22.26 26.26 -12.68
N GLN A 37 21.42 26.33 -13.70
CA GLN A 37 21.29 25.30 -14.73
C GLN A 37 22.59 25.12 -15.52
N ALA A 38 23.18 26.21 -16.02
CA ALA A 38 24.48 26.18 -16.69
C ALA A 38 25.59 25.62 -15.79
N SER A 39 25.57 26.03 -14.52
CA SER A 39 26.55 25.56 -13.53
C SER A 39 26.43 24.06 -13.29
N ILE A 40 25.23 23.52 -13.18
CA ILE A 40 24.98 22.07 -13.00
C ILE A 40 25.38 21.30 -14.27
N LEU A 41 25.07 21.82 -15.45
CA LEU A 41 25.39 21.19 -16.73
C LEU A 41 26.90 21.02 -16.92
N LEU A 42 27.70 22.00 -16.50
CA LEU A 42 29.17 21.97 -16.56
C LEU A 42 29.83 21.04 -15.54
N ASP A 43 29.07 20.51 -14.57
CA ASP A 43 29.60 19.66 -13.49
C ASP A 43 29.22 18.20 -13.66
N THR A 44 30.03 17.42 -14.31
CA THR A 44 29.84 15.97 -14.46
C THR A 44 29.93 15.19 -13.15
N SER A 45 30.52 15.79 -12.09
CA SER A 45 30.65 15.14 -10.77
C SER A 45 29.37 15.18 -9.93
N GLY A 46 28.44 16.08 -10.26
CA GLY A 46 27.19 16.31 -9.52
C GLY A 46 27.37 17.07 -8.19
N LYS A 47 28.56 17.57 -7.89
CA LYS A 47 28.82 18.33 -6.66
C LYS A 47 28.02 19.63 -6.61
N ARG A 48 27.87 20.32 -7.74
CA ARG A 48 27.11 21.57 -7.84
C ARG A 48 25.61 21.33 -7.64
N LEU A 49 25.08 20.26 -8.23
CA LEU A 49 23.69 19.82 -7.97
C LEU A 49 23.48 19.52 -6.47
N ALA A 50 24.40 18.79 -5.87
CA ALA A 50 24.32 18.46 -4.44
C ALA A 50 24.40 19.70 -3.55
N ALA A 51 25.28 20.67 -3.86
CA ALA A 51 25.40 21.92 -3.14
C ALA A 51 24.15 22.81 -3.26
N THR A 52 23.59 22.91 -4.46
CA THR A 52 22.35 23.66 -4.72
C THR A 52 21.19 23.07 -3.92
N MET A 53 21.05 21.75 -3.90
CA MET A 53 20.01 21.06 -3.14
C MET A 53 20.24 21.14 -1.62
N ASP A 54 21.47 21.18 -1.16
CA ASP A 54 21.78 21.40 0.26
C ASP A 54 21.36 22.81 0.70
N ARG A 55 21.68 23.83 -0.11
CA ARG A 55 21.23 25.21 0.13
C ARG A 55 19.70 25.32 0.12
N PHE A 56 19.05 24.67 -0.81
CA PHE A 56 17.58 24.62 -0.84
C PHE A 56 17.01 23.92 0.40
N GLY A 57 17.61 22.83 0.85
CA GLY A 57 17.24 22.17 2.11
C GLY A 57 17.36 23.10 3.32
N TYR A 58 18.44 23.87 3.40
CA TYR A 58 18.64 24.89 4.43
C TYR A 58 17.58 25.98 4.38
N TYR A 59 17.30 26.51 3.18
CA TYR A 59 16.24 27.49 2.95
C TYR A 59 14.87 26.97 3.45
N LEU A 60 14.49 25.75 3.08
CA LEU A 60 13.24 25.15 3.53
C LEU A 60 13.17 24.94 5.05
N ALA A 61 14.32 24.76 5.69
CA ALA A 61 14.39 24.60 7.13
C ALA A 61 14.25 25.93 7.90
N THR A 62 14.74 27.03 7.35
CA THR A 62 14.89 28.31 8.04
C THR A 62 13.88 29.38 7.61
N ASN A 63 13.41 29.33 6.35
CA ASN A 63 12.52 30.35 5.83
C ASN A 63 11.14 30.32 6.54
N GLU A 64 10.67 31.51 6.89
CA GLU A 64 9.38 31.77 7.51
C GLU A 64 8.41 32.34 6.48
N GLY A 65 7.42 31.52 6.08
CA GLY A 65 6.32 32.01 5.26
C GLY A 65 5.27 32.79 6.09
N LYS A 66 4.23 33.28 5.42
CA LYS A 66 3.11 34.03 6.07
C LYS A 66 2.47 33.33 7.29
N LYS A 67 2.65 32.02 7.42
CA LYS A 67 2.10 31.18 8.51
C LYS A 67 3.20 30.63 9.43
N GLY A 68 4.39 31.24 9.47
CA GLY A 68 5.56 30.74 10.17
C GLY A 68 6.39 29.74 9.35
N LYS A 69 7.22 28.95 10.02
CA LYS A 69 8.10 27.97 9.39
C LYS A 69 7.33 26.85 8.70
N LEU A 70 7.88 26.36 7.58
CA LEU A 70 7.24 25.26 6.82
C LEU A 70 7.09 24.01 7.69
N ALA A 71 5.89 23.42 7.68
CA ALA A 71 5.66 22.13 8.33
C ALA A 71 6.61 21.05 7.75
N ARG A 72 7.05 20.11 8.57
CA ARG A 72 7.95 19.01 8.21
C ARG A 72 7.59 18.33 6.89
N ASN A 73 6.33 17.90 6.76
CA ASN A 73 5.87 17.20 5.57
C ASN A 73 5.90 18.08 4.31
N THR A 74 5.65 19.38 4.45
CA THR A 74 5.70 20.35 3.35
C THR A 74 7.13 20.56 2.90
N ALA A 75 8.07 20.80 3.83
CA ALA A 75 9.47 20.96 3.52
C ALA A 75 10.07 19.72 2.82
N SER A 76 9.81 18.52 3.37
CA SER A 76 10.23 17.25 2.76
C SER A 76 9.62 17.02 1.38
N SER A 77 8.35 17.42 1.18
CA SER A 77 7.67 17.32 -0.12
C SER A 77 8.29 18.27 -1.15
N TYR A 78 8.57 19.51 -0.76
CA TYR A 78 9.18 20.50 -1.67
C TYR A 78 10.59 20.04 -2.08
N TYR A 79 11.42 19.63 -1.12
CA TYR A 79 12.73 19.08 -1.39
C TYR A 79 12.70 17.91 -2.38
N ARG A 80 11.77 16.94 -2.14
CA ARG A 80 11.60 15.78 -3.02
C ARG A 80 11.18 16.17 -4.43
N ASN A 81 10.22 17.08 -4.59
CA ASN A 81 9.72 17.48 -5.89
C ASN A 81 10.77 18.22 -6.71
N VAL A 82 11.56 19.13 -6.09
CA VAL A 82 12.66 19.82 -6.77
C VAL A 82 13.76 18.84 -7.15
N LYS A 83 14.13 17.91 -6.24
CA LYS A 83 15.08 16.83 -6.55
C LYS A 83 14.66 16.03 -7.79
N LEU A 84 13.39 15.63 -7.88
CA LEU A 84 12.89 14.85 -9.01
C LEU A 84 12.88 15.69 -10.29
N TRP A 85 12.50 16.95 -10.21
CA TRP A 85 12.56 17.86 -11.35
C TRP A 85 13.99 18.01 -11.87
N LEU A 86 14.99 18.26 -11.02
CA LEU A 86 16.39 18.33 -11.42
C LEU A 86 16.93 17.01 -11.99
N PHE A 87 16.46 15.87 -11.52
CA PHE A 87 16.83 14.58 -12.11
C PHE A 87 16.19 14.32 -13.46
N ASP A 88 15.01 14.89 -13.71
CA ASP A 88 14.38 14.84 -15.05
C ASP A 88 15.16 15.73 -16.04
N GLU A 89 15.67 16.89 -15.60
CA GLU A 89 16.52 17.80 -16.42
C GLU A 89 17.94 17.26 -16.62
N TYR A 90 18.53 16.62 -15.58
CA TYR A 90 19.91 16.13 -15.57
C TYR A 90 19.99 14.64 -15.23
N PRO A 91 19.45 13.74 -16.07
CA PRO A 91 19.34 12.31 -15.75
C PRO A 91 20.70 11.63 -15.55
N HIS A 92 21.75 12.10 -16.22
CA HIS A 92 23.12 11.57 -16.10
C HIS A 92 23.74 11.77 -14.70
N LEU A 93 23.32 12.80 -13.94
CA LEU A 93 23.81 13.06 -12.60
C LEU A 93 23.08 12.23 -11.52
N ARG A 94 22.00 11.52 -11.86
CA ARG A 94 21.19 10.81 -10.89
C ARG A 94 21.98 9.73 -10.14
N VAL A 95 22.77 8.93 -10.85
CA VAL A 95 23.51 7.81 -10.26
C VAL A 95 24.56 8.31 -9.25
N SER A 96 25.28 9.40 -9.59
CA SER A 96 26.35 9.95 -8.73
C SER A 96 25.81 10.68 -7.50
N THR A 97 24.60 11.30 -7.59
CA THR A 97 24.12 12.21 -6.54
C THR A 97 22.97 11.67 -5.70
N GLU A 98 22.23 10.62 -6.14
CA GLU A 98 21.00 10.17 -5.50
C GLU A 98 21.19 9.84 -3.99
N LEU A 99 22.28 9.19 -3.62
CA LEU A 99 22.58 8.85 -2.22
C LEU A 99 22.86 10.09 -1.36
N ILE A 100 23.55 11.09 -1.93
CA ILE A 100 23.86 12.35 -1.24
C ILE A 100 22.55 13.10 -0.98
N LEU A 101 21.72 13.28 -2.02
CA LEU A 101 20.45 13.98 -1.92
C LEU A 101 19.44 13.27 -1.01
N LEU A 102 19.46 11.94 -0.97
CA LEU A 102 18.67 11.17 0.02
C LEU A 102 19.12 11.45 1.46
N LYS A 103 20.43 11.55 1.70
CA LYS A 103 20.98 11.87 3.02
C LYS A 103 20.60 13.30 3.44
N GLN A 104 20.74 14.28 2.54
CA GLN A 104 20.33 15.67 2.77
C GLN A 104 18.82 15.75 3.09
N GLY A 105 17.95 15.10 2.30
CA GLY A 105 16.50 15.07 2.55
C GLY A 105 16.15 14.44 3.90
N LYS A 106 16.86 13.38 4.33
CA LYS A 106 16.69 12.79 5.67
C LYS A 106 17.16 13.74 6.78
N THR A 107 18.22 14.53 6.53
CA THR A 107 18.72 15.51 7.48
C THR A 107 17.72 16.65 7.67
N LEU A 108 17.16 17.18 6.57
CA LEU A 108 16.08 18.17 6.59
C LEU A 108 14.86 17.65 7.37
N ASP A 109 14.41 16.43 7.08
CA ASP A 109 13.25 15.81 7.73
C ASP A 109 13.46 15.69 9.26
N LYS A 110 14.65 15.23 9.69
CA LYS A 110 15.02 15.13 11.10
C LYS A 110 15.14 16.50 11.77
N HIS A 111 15.67 17.50 11.07
CA HIS A 111 15.79 18.86 11.58
C HIS A 111 14.41 19.46 11.83
N CYS A 112 13.51 19.38 10.83
CA CYS A 112 12.14 19.87 10.95
C CYS A 112 11.36 19.16 12.08
N LEU A 113 11.60 17.86 12.29
CA LEU A 113 11.00 17.12 13.39
C LEU A 113 11.47 17.63 14.77
N LYS A 114 12.76 17.92 14.91
CA LYS A 114 13.34 18.39 16.18
C LYS A 114 13.02 19.85 16.47
N ARG A 115 12.98 20.69 15.43
CA ARG A 115 12.70 22.11 15.50
C ARG A 115 11.37 22.41 16.21
N ASP A 116 10.35 21.63 15.93
CA ASP A 116 9.03 21.80 16.47
C ASP A 116 8.87 21.16 17.88
N ASN A 117 9.97 21.06 18.65
CA ASN A 117 10.03 20.44 20.00
C ASN A 117 9.48 19.01 20.03
N GLY A 118 9.75 18.22 18.99
CA GLY A 118 9.19 16.90 18.84
C GLY A 118 7.69 16.94 18.56
N GLY A 119 7.18 18.05 17.99
CA GLY A 119 5.79 18.24 17.63
C GLY A 119 5.23 16.97 17.01
N LEU A 120 4.34 16.32 17.75
CA LEU A 120 3.65 15.13 17.27
C LEU A 120 2.96 15.53 15.98
N THR A 121 3.19 14.78 14.91
CA THR A 121 2.42 14.98 13.69
C THR A 121 0.96 14.84 14.07
N ASN A 122 0.18 15.92 13.92
CA ASN A 122 -1.27 15.89 14.09
C ASN A 122 -1.85 14.88 13.09
N LYS A 123 -1.91 13.63 13.52
CA LYS A 123 -2.61 12.59 12.77
C LYS A 123 -4.07 12.69 13.15
N ALA A 124 -4.94 12.76 12.15
CA ALA A 124 -6.37 12.70 12.38
C ALA A 124 -6.70 11.52 13.33
N PRO A 125 -7.51 11.73 14.36
CA PRO A 125 -7.92 10.65 15.28
C PRO A 125 -8.66 9.56 14.49
N PRO A 126 -8.68 8.30 14.97
CA PRO A 126 -9.51 7.26 14.37
C PRO A 126 -10.98 7.58 14.64
N CYS A 127 -11.85 7.37 13.67
CA CYS A 127 -13.29 7.30 13.86
C CYS A 127 -13.64 5.91 14.38
N THR A 128 -14.00 5.77 15.63
CA THR A 128 -14.40 4.47 16.22
C THR A 128 -15.74 4.01 15.62
N LYS A 129 -16.16 2.77 15.90
CA LYS A 129 -17.49 2.31 15.49
C LYS A 129 -18.60 3.09 16.19
N GLU A 130 -18.39 3.48 17.45
CA GLU A 130 -19.31 4.30 18.21
C GLU A 130 -19.39 5.74 17.69
N ASP A 131 -18.25 6.33 17.28
CA ASP A 131 -18.27 7.63 16.59
C ASP A 131 -19.07 7.54 15.28
N LEU A 132 -18.87 6.48 14.49
CA LEU A 132 -19.65 6.26 13.26
C LEU A 132 -21.15 6.16 13.57
N ARG A 133 -21.50 5.40 14.60
CA ARG A 133 -22.89 5.26 15.06
C ARG A 133 -23.49 6.60 15.42
N SER A 134 -22.80 7.38 16.23
CA SER A 134 -23.25 8.71 16.68
C SER A 134 -23.42 9.68 15.52
N LEU A 135 -22.49 9.67 14.53
CA LEU A 135 -22.60 10.48 13.32
C LEU A 135 -23.84 10.11 12.49
N VAL A 136 -24.05 8.82 12.23
CA VAL A 136 -25.20 8.35 11.44
C VAL A 136 -26.51 8.56 12.19
N HIS A 137 -26.53 8.33 13.50
CA HIS A 137 -27.69 8.60 14.35
C HIS A 137 -28.10 10.06 14.24
N TYR A 138 -27.15 10.99 14.42
CA TYR A 138 -27.42 12.42 14.30
C TYR A 138 -27.96 12.78 12.92
N VAL A 139 -27.31 12.28 11.85
CA VAL A 139 -27.77 12.56 10.49
C VAL A 139 -29.20 12.05 10.27
N TYR A 140 -29.52 10.81 10.66
CA TYR A 140 -30.84 10.22 10.44
C TYR A 140 -31.92 10.91 11.29
N SER A 141 -31.63 11.30 12.52
CA SER A 141 -32.58 11.97 13.39
C SER A 141 -32.85 13.43 12.99
N THR A 142 -31.94 14.06 12.25
CA THR A 142 -32.04 15.47 11.85
C THR A 142 -32.16 15.69 10.35
N ALA A 143 -32.21 14.61 9.55
CA ALA A 143 -32.29 14.67 8.10
C ALA A 143 -33.50 15.47 7.61
N ARG A 144 -33.26 16.44 6.73
CA ARG A 144 -34.27 17.26 6.09
C ARG A 144 -34.33 17.09 4.58
N VAL A 145 -33.24 16.57 4.00
CA VAL A 145 -33.08 16.38 2.56
C VAL A 145 -32.49 15.01 2.26
N ASN A 146 -32.77 14.50 1.08
CA ASN A 146 -32.28 13.20 0.63
C ASN A 146 -30.74 13.09 0.61
N ALA A 147 -30.06 14.21 0.39
CA ALA A 147 -28.59 14.28 0.43
C ALA A 147 -27.98 13.88 1.78
N ASP A 148 -28.70 14.08 2.89
CA ASP A 148 -28.21 13.70 4.22
C ASP A 148 -27.98 12.17 4.32
N TYR A 149 -28.85 11.37 3.71
CA TYR A 149 -28.73 9.92 3.69
C TYR A 149 -27.57 9.44 2.81
N GLN A 150 -27.28 10.17 1.75
CA GLN A 150 -26.12 9.90 0.90
C GLN A 150 -24.80 10.15 1.69
N ASP A 151 -24.78 11.20 2.49
CA ASP A 151 -23.66 11.54 3.37
C ASP A 151 -23.43 10.46 4.44
N ALA A 152 -24.49 9.97 5.06
CA ALA A 152 -24.43 8.88 6.03
C ALA A 152 -23.89 7.57 5.40
N ALA A 153 -24.39 7.22 4.23
CA ALA A 153 -23.94 6.05 3.49
C ALA A 153 -22.47 6.17 3.07
N LEU A 154 -22.03 7.36 2.66
CA LEU A 154 -20.63 7.64 2.34
C LEU A 154 -19.73 7.40 3.56
N ALA A 155 -20.09 7.92 4.73
CA ALA A 155 -19.35 7.73 5.97
C ALA A 155 -19.26 6.23 6.35
N CYS A 156 -20.38 5.52 6.28
CA CYS A 156 -20.47 4.10 6.58
C CYS A 156 -19.59 3.26 5.62
N LEU A 157 -19.70 3.50 4.31
CA LEU A 157 -18.89 2.81 3.32
C LEU A 157 -17.40 3.13 3.44
N MET A 158 -17.02 4.40 3.74
CA MET A 158 -15.62 4.74 3.98
C MET A 158 -15.03 3.96 5.15
N TRP A 159 -15.80 3.75 6.20
CA TRP A 159 -15.38 3.01 7.38
C TRP A 159 -15.24 1.50 7.09
N HIS A 160 -16.28 0.87 6.54
CA HIS A 160 -16.30 -0.56 6.24
C HIS A 160 -15.31 -0.96 5.15
N CYS A 161 -15.16 -0.16 4.10
CA CYS A 161 -14.26 -0.47 2.97
C CYS A 161 -12.81 -0.05 3.19
N PHE A 162 -12.44 0.55 4.33
CA PHE A 162 -11.18 1.26 4.50
C PHE A 162 -10.92 2.18 3.28
N GLY A 163 -11.99 2.78 2.76
CA GLY A 163 -11.97 3.57 1.55
C GLY A 163 -11.30 4.93 1.78
N ARG A 164 -10.51 5.37 0.81
CA ARG A 164 -10.24 6.80 0.67
C ARG A 164 -11.48 7.45 0.09
N SER A 165 -11.72 8.71 0.42
CA SER A 165 -12.87 9.43 -0.17
C SER A 165 -12.89 9.34 -1.71
N SER A 166 -11.72 9.45 -2.36
CA SER A 166 -11.58 9.30 -3.81
C SER A 166 -11.92 7.90 -4.34
N ASP A 167 -11.74 6.84 -3.56
CA ASP A 167 -12.01 5.47 -4.03
C ASP A 167 -13.52 5.26 -4.25
N LEU A 168 -14.38 5.91 -3.46
CA LEU A 168 -15.83 5.78 -3.53
C LEU A 168 -16.46 6.60 -4.66
N CYS A 169 -15.77 7.62 -5.21
CA CYS A 169 -16.25 8.39 -6.35
C CYS A 169 -16.45 7.55 -7.63
N TYR A 170 -15.68 6.48 -7.76
CA TYR A 170 -15.71 5.64 -8.96
C TYR A 170 -16.63 4.42 -8.80
N VAL A 171 -17.29 4.28 -7.64
CA VAL A 171 -18.17 3.15 -7.43
C VAL A 171 -19.49 3.38 -8.14
N GLN A 172 -19.81 2.47 -9.06
CA GLN A 172 -21.02 2.47 -9.84
C GLN A 172 -21.96 1.36 -9.37
N LYS A 173 -23.22 1.45 -9.70
CA LYS A 173 -24.25 0.44 -9.40
C LYS A 173 -23.88 -0.96 -9.90
N GLN A 174 -23.27 -1.05 -11.09
CA GLN A 174 -22.78 -2.31 -11.68
C GLN A 174 -21.61 -2.96 -10.91
N HIS A 175 -20.99 -2.23 -9.98
CA HIS A 175 -19.91 -2.76 -9.14
C HIS A 175 -20.40 -3.47 -7.87
N VAL A 176 -21.73 -3.50 -7.68
CA VAL A 176 -22.36 -4.19 -6.55
C VAL A 176 -22.96 -5.50 -7.06
N SER A 177 -22.72 -6.59 -6.35
CA SER A 177 -23.23 -7.91 -6.70
C SER A 177 -23.47 -8.78 -5.48
N VAL A 178 -24.33 -9.80 -5.64
CA VAL A 178 -24.55 -10.84 -4.63
C VAL A 178 -24.24 -12.18 -5.29
N SER A 179 -23.31 -12.93 -4.69
CA SER A 179 -22.92 -14.25 -5.20
C SER A 179 -24.01 -15.31 -5.00
N ALA A 180 -23.80 -16.51 -5.58
CA ALA A 180 -24.74 -17.62 -5.42
C ALA A 180 -24.87 -18.07 -3.96
N ASP A 181 -23.78 -18.03 -3.20
CA ASP A 181 -23.69 -18.33 -1.77
C ASP A 181 -24.16 -17.17 -0.86
N GLY A 182 -24.88 -16.18 -1.41
CA GLY A 182 -25.51 -15.10 -0.66
C GLY A 182 -24.55 -14.04 -0.12
N VAL A 183 -23.32 -13.93 -0.64
CA VAL A 183 -22.37 -12.92 -0.18
C VAL A 183 -22.51 -11.63 -0.97
N PHE A 184 -22.58 -10.50 -0.27
CA PHE A 184 -22.69 -9.18 -0.85
C PHE A 184 -21.31 -8.59 -1.13
N TYR A 185 -21.01 -8.29 -2.39
CA TYR A 185 -19.72 -7.79 -2.86
C TYR A 185 -19.81 -6.37 -3.42
N LEU A 186 -18.75 -5.60 -3.13
CA LEU A 186 -18.51 -4.29 -3.70
C LEU A 186 -17.16 -4.27 -4.37
N ARG A 187 -17.10 -3.96 -5.68
CA ARG A 187 -15.83 -3.75 -6.41
C ARG A 187 -15.42 -2.28 -6.30
N LEU A 188 -14.18 -2.06 -5.88
CA LEU A 188 -13.59 -0.73 -5.76
C LEU A 188 -12.39 -0.59 -6.69
N LEU A 189 -12.28 0.58 -7.33
CA LEU A 189 -11.03 1.02 -7.92
C LEU A 189 -10.25 1.82 -6.87
N ARG A 190 -9.09 1.33 -6.46
CA ARG A 190 -8.18 2.06 -5.57
C ARG A 190 -7.42 3.11 -6.37
N VAL A 191 -7.97 4.30 -6.46
CA VAL A 191 -7.50 5.40 -7.34
C VAL A 191 -6.01 5.70 -7.21
N LYS A 192 -5.47 5.66 -5.99
CA LYS A 192 -4.04 5.98 -5.76
C LYS A 192 -3.08 4.91 -6.24
N THR A 193 -3.50 3.64 -6.25
CA THR A 193 -2.68 2.49 -6.64
C THR A 193 -3.08 1.94 -8.00
N SER A 194 -4.21 2.40 -8.55
CA SER A 194 -4.81 1.92 -9.81
C SER A 194 -5.08 0.41 -9.79
N GLU A 195 -5.48 -0.10 -8.63
CA GLU A 195 -5.77 -1.52 -8.40
C GLU A 195 -7.27 -1.74 -8.24
N GLU A 196 -7.81 -2.77 -8.87
CA GLU A 196 -9.16 -3.24 -8.60
C GLU A 196 -9.16 -4.14 -7.37
N GLN A 197 -10.17 -3.96 -6.52
CA GLN A 197 -10.34 -4.76 -5.32
C GLN A 197 -11.82 -5.11 -5.09
N GLY A 198 -12.09 -6.39 -4.85
CA GLY A 198 -13.40 -6.85 -4.39
C GLY A 198 -13.45 -6.89 -2.86
N LEU A 199 -14.47 -6.27 -2.29
CA LEU A 199 -14.70 -6.24 -0.84
C LEU A 199 -16.03 -6.86 -0.49
N THR A 200 -16.07 -7.60 0.60
CA THR A 200 -17.30 -8.16 1.17
C THR A 200 -17.94 -7.13 2.10
N LEU A 201 -19.26 -6.96 1.99
CA LEU A 201 -20.08 -6.24 2.96
C LEU A 201 -20.95 -7.24 3.70
N ILE A 202 -20.90 -7.19 5.02
CA ILE A 202 -21.67 -8.04 5.93
C ILE A 202 -22.64 -7.15 6.69
N PRO A 203 -23.91 -7.58 6.94
CA PRO A 203 -24.83 -6.82 7.74
C PRO A 203 -24.32 -6.67 9.17
N ASP A 204 -24.54 -5.52 9.78
CA ASP A 204 -24.17 -5.32 11.19
C ASP A 204 -25.03 -6.21 12.06
N LYS A 205 -24.40 -6.79 13.09
CA LYS A 205 -25.03 -7.73 14.00
C LYS A 205 -26.09 -7.06 14.87
N ASP A 206 -25.73 -5.93 15.45
CA ASP A 206 -26.49 -5.35 16.56
C ASP A 206 -27.09 -3.98 16.24
N ASP A 207 -26.57 -3.28 15.19
CA ASP A 207 -26.94 -1.89 14.94
C ASP A 207 -27.20 -1.57 13.45
N PHE A 208 -28.42 -1.17 13.14
CA PHE A 208 -28.79 -0.78 11.78
C PHE A 208 -28.11 0.52 11.31
N LEU A 209 -27.73 1.40 12.24
CA LEU A 209 -27.06 2.68 11.93
C LEU A 209 -25.65 2.46 11.36
N THR A 210 -24.95 1.45 11.81
CA THR A 210 -23.63 1.09 11.30
C THR A 210 -23.66 -0.02 10.25
N CYS A 211 -24.85 -0.52 9.90
CA CYS A 211 -25.02 -1.58 8.90
C CYS A 211 -24.77 -1.04 7.47
N PRO A 212 -23.75 -1.55 6.74
CA PRO A 212 -23.47 -1.05 5.40
C PRO A 212 -24.56 -1.38 4.38
N LEU A 213 -25.29 -2.49 4.56
CA LEU A 213 -26.39 -2.88 3.65
C LEU A 213 -27.63 -2.01 3.87
N HIS A 214 -28.01 -1.75 5.12
CA HIS A 214 -29.10 -0.82 5.43
C HIS A 214 -28.78 0.60 4.95
N SER A 215 -27.56 1.10 5.25
CA SER A 215 -27.11 2.43 4.84
C SER A 215 -27.14 2.60 3.31
N LEU A 216 -26.73 1.57 2.56
CA LEU A 216 -26.77 1.58 1.11
C LEU A 216 -28.23 1.53 0.59
N ALA A 217 -29.11 0.75 1.22
CA ALA A 217 -30.52 0.68 0.86
C ALA A 217 -31.19 2.07 1.01
N VAL A 218 -31.00 2.73 2.16
CA VAL A 218 -31.51 4.07 2.41
C VAL A 218 -30.99 5.09 1.39
N ALA A 219 -29.70 5.05 1.07
CA ALA A 219 -29.11 5.95 0.07
C ALA A 219 -29.74 5.76 -1.32
N LEU A 220 -29.95 4.52 -1.76
CA LEU A 220 -30.50 4.26 -3.08
C LEU A 220 -31.99 4.62 -3.19
N VAL A 221 -32.78 4.40 -2.14
CA VAL A 221 -34.20 4.82 -2.09
C VAL A 221 -34.34 6.34 -2.11
N THR A 222 -33.38 7.06 -1.54
CA THR A 222 -33.36 8.53 -1.50
C THR A 222 -32.62 9.18 -2.66
N GLN A 223 -32.21 8.39 -3.67
CA GLN A 223 -31.59 8.92 -4.89
C GLN A 223 -32.65 9.58 -5.78
N GLU A 224 -32.56 10.91 -5.96
CA GLU A 224 -33.59 11.71 -6.61
C GLU A 224 -33.67 11.50 -8.13
N ALA A 225 -32.54 11.18 -8.76
CA ALA A 225 -32.47 10.99 -10.21
C ALA A 225 -31.66 9.74 -10.56
N PRO A 226 -31.99 9.08 -11.69
CA PRO A 226 -31.18 7.98 -12.19
C PRO A 226 -29.72 8.36 -12.39
N SER A 227 -28.81 7.60 -11.80
CA SER A 227 -27.37 7.80 -11.90
C SER A 227 -26.65 6.47 -11.98
N ALA A 228 -25.57 6.41 -12.74
CA ALA A 228 -24.70 5.24 -12.75
C ALA A 228 -23.88 5.13 -11.44
N SER A 229 -23.62 6.25 -10.76
CA SER A 229 -22.92 6.27 -9.47
C SER A 229 -23.73 5.58 -8.39
N LEU A 230 -23.06 4.84 -7.52
CA LEU A 230 -23.70 4.14 -6.40
C LEU A 230 -24.32 5.11 -5.39
N LEU A 231 -23.62 6.20 -5.09
CA LEU A 231 -24.13 7.28 -4.26
C LEU A 231 -24.43 8.50 -5.13
N GLY A 232 -25.51 9.20 -4.81
CA GLY A 232 -25.87 10.46 -5.47
C GLY A 232 -24.93 11.60 -5.09
N HIS A 233 -25.16 12.80 -5.64
CA HIS A 233 -24.47 14.08 -5.34
C HIS A 233 -22.94 14.07 -5.07
N LEU A 234 -22.26 12.94 -5.32
CA LEU A 234 -20.82 12.92 -5.25
C LEU A 234 -20.25 13.85 -6.34
N PRO A 235 -19.17 14.58 -6.07
CA PRO A 235 -18.50 15.37 -7.08
C PRO A 235 -18.16 14.46 -8.26
N THR A 236 -18.69 14.78 -9.44
CA THR A 236 -18.31 14.10 -10.65
C THR A 236 -16.85 14.43 -10.86
N LEU A 237 -16.00 13.43 -10.76
CA LEU A 237 -14.66 13.57 -11.29
C LEU A 237 -14.88 13.77 -12.78
N ALA A 238 -14.73 14.99 -13.24
CA ALA A 238 -14.69 15.26 -14.65
C ALA A 238 -13.78 14.20 -15.26
N PRO A 239 -14.21 13.45 -16.31
CA PRO A 239 -13.24 12.72 -17.09
C PRO A 239 -12.13 13.71 -17.28
N GLN A 240 -10.86 13.34 -17.05
CA GLN A 240 -9.78 14.22 -17.47
C GLN A 240 -10.13 14.49 -18.93
N ASP A 241 -10.76 15.65 -19.17
CA ASP A 241 -11.06 16.08 -20.50
C ASP A 241 -9.72 15.95 -21.15
N ALA A 242 -9.63 14.98 -22.04
CA ALA A 242 -8.53 14.90 -22.94
C ALA A 242 -8.54 16.29 -23.55
N ALA A 243 -7.72 17.19 -23.02
CA ALA A 243 -7.40 18.42 -23.70
C ALA A 243 -7.21 17.96 -25.13
N PRO A 244 -7.90 18.57 -26.11
CA PRO A 244 -7.89 18.08 -27.48
C PRO A 244 -6.45 17.71 -27.73
N LEU A 245 -6.20 16.39 -27.88
CA LEU A 245 -4.86 15.84 -27.98
C LEU A 245 -4.33 16.48 -29.24
N ASP A 246 -3.67 17.62 -29.08
CA ASP A 246 -2.87 18.18 -30.13
C ASP A 246 -1.97 17.03 -30.53
N ALA A 247 -2.18 16.54 -31.76
CA ALA A 247 -1.42 15.45 -32.32
C ALA A 247 0.00 16.00 -32.41
N GLY A 248 0.75 15.85 -31.30
CA GLY A 248 2.11 16.34 -31.18
C GLY A 248 2.91 15.88 -32.39
N ALA A 249 4.01 16.53 -32.70
CA ALA A 249 4.85 16.25 -33.83
C ALA A 249 4.95 14.74 -34.10
N PRO A 250 4.75 14.29 -35.33
CA PRO A 250 4.85 12.88 -35.69
C PRO A 250 6.14 12.29 -35.13
N LEU A 251 6.13 11.02 -34.74
CA LEU A 251 7.31 10.36 -34.17
C LEU A 251 8.53 10.49 -35.08
N HIS A 252 8.33 10.46 -36.39
CA HIS A 252 9.37 10.69 -37.38
C HIS A 252 10.06 12.03 -37.17
N ASP A 253 9.32 13.11 -36.92
CA ASP A 253 9.88 14.46 -36.75
C ASP A 253 10.63 14.57 -35.42
N LEU A 254 10.16 13.89 -34.37
CA LEU A 254 10.87 13.80 -33.09
C LEU A 254 12.19 13.05 -33.19
N LEU A 255 12.24 12.00 -34.01
CA LEU A 255 13.46 11.20 -34.22
C LEU A 255 14.42 11.84 -35.22
N SER A 256 13.93 12.75 -36.10
CA SER A 256 14.71 13.48 -37.09
C SER A 256 15.35 14.75 -36.54
N GLN A 257 14.97 15.21 -35.36
CA GLN A 257 15.61 16.33 -34.68
C GLN A 257 17.01 15.93 -34.23
N VAL A 258 18.03 16.55 -34.80
CA VAL A 258 19.42 16.39 -34.38
C VAL A 258 19.50 16.82 -32.91
N PRO A 259 20.10 16.05 -32.01
CA PRO A 259 20.26 16.42 -30.61
C PRO A 259 20.93 17.79 -30.50
N GLU A 260 20.32 18.68 -29.73
CA GLU A 260 20.77 20.07 -29.51
C GLU A 260 22.26 20.14 -29.06
N ALA A 261 22.78 19.04 -28.51
CA ALA A 261 24.20 18.88 -28.13
C ALA A 261 25.20 18.90 -29.31
N LEU A 262 24.76 18.76 -30.55
CA LEU A 262 25.61 18.80 -31.75
C LEU A 262 25.57 20.15 -32.48
N GLN A 263 24.78 21.13 -32.03
CA GLN A 263 24.65 22.45 -32.64
C GLN A 263 25.63 23.49 -32.11
N VAL A 264 26.56 23.13 -31.20
CA VAL A 264 27.54 24.06 -30.65
C VAL A 264 28.83 23.96 -31.46
N ALA A 265 28.84 24.53 -32.65
CA ALA A 265 30.07 25.03 -33.30
C ALA A 265 29.78 25.84 -34.60
N VAL A 266 28.94 26.86 -34.55
CA VAL A 266 28.99 27.93 -35.52
C VAL A 266 28.81 29.26 -34.79
N VAL A 267 29.91 29.99 -34.66
CA VAL A 267 29.93 31.35 -34.16
C VAL A 267 29.22 32.24 -35.19
N PRO A 268 28.08 32.89 -34.88
CA PRO A 268 27.52 33.91 -35.78
C PRO A 268 28.22 35.24 -35.54
N GLN A 269 28.71 35.83 -36.61
CA GLN A 269 29.10 37.24 -36.62
C GLN A 269 27.88 38.16 -36.35
N PRO A 270 28.07 39.31 -35.72
CA PRO A 270 26.96 40.19 -35.35
C PRO A 270 26.42 40.92 -36.55
N THR A 271 25.26 40.54 -37.03
CA THR A 271 24.44 41.33 -37.95
C THR A 271 23.36 42.04 -37.13
N SER A 272 23.29 43.36 -37.35
CA SER A 272 22.32 44.27 -36.75
C SER A 272 20.88 43.81 -36.94
N ILE A 273 20.17 43.58 -35.85
CA ILE A 273 18.74 43.21 -35.85
C ILE A 273 17.96 44.42 -35.37
N GLN A 274 17.11 44.95 -36.25
CA GLN A 274 16.01 45.85 -35.88
C GLN A 274 14.97 45.04 -35.04
N PRO A 275 14.35 45.65 -34.01
CA PRO A 275 13.37 44.95 -33.18
C PRO A 275 12.04 44.87 -33.93
N THR A 276 11.68 43.69 -34.39
CA THR A 276 10.29 43.36 -34.69
C THR A 276 9.58 43.04 -33.39
N VAL A 277 8.70 43.94 -33.02
CA VAL A 277 7.79 43.75 -31.87
C VAL A 277 6.79 42.64 -32.26
N SER A 278 7.09 41.43 -31.84
CA SER A 278 6.08 40.36 -31.77
C SER A 278 5.27 40.57 -30.49
N THR A 279 4.04 40.98 -30.70
CA THR A 279 3.03 41.10 -29.65
C THR A 279 2.80 39.71 -29.06
N ILE A 280 3.54 39.40 -28.00
CA ILE A 280 3.21 38.25 -27.15
C ILE A 280 1.91 38.62 -26.46
N GLY A 281 0.84 37.90 -26.81
CA GLY A 281 -0.47 38.05 -26.18
C GLY A 281 -0.34 38.02 -24.66
N ALA A 282 -0.85 39.06 -24.05
CA ALA A 282 -0.97 39.14 -22.59
C ALA A 282 -1.63 37.85 -22.08
N PRO A 283 -1.17 37.31 -20.95
CA PRO A 283 -1.89 36.23 -20.31
C PRO A 283 -3.31 36.70 -20.00
N PRO A 284 -4.33 35.86 -20.20
CA PRO A 284 -5.71 36.27 -19.93
C PRO A 284 -5.79 36.68 -18.47
N THR A 285 -5.97 37.93 -18.20
CA THR A 285 -6.46 38.48 -16.95
C THR A 285 -7.91 38.06 -16.80
N SER A 286 -8.18 36.79 -16.52
CA SER A 286 -9.43 36.40 -15.96
C SER A 286 -9.33 36.68 -14.46
N LEU A 287 -9.97 37.72 -14.05
CA LEU A 287 -10.51 37.92 -12.71
C LEU A 287 -11.45 36.76 -12.42
N ASP A 288 -10.90 35.59 -12.18
CA ASP A 288 -11.62 34.51 -11.55
C ASP A 288 -11.50 34.72 -10.04
N LYS A 289 -12.46 35.48 -9.53
CA LYS A 289 -12.68 35.66 -8.10
C LYS A 289 -12.85 34.28 -7.47
N GLY A 290 -11.73 33.73 -6.96
CA GLY A 290 -11.73 32.85 -5.83
C GLY A 290 -12.76 31.74 -5.79
N VAL A 291 -12.70 30.75 -6.67
CA VAL A 291 -13.20 29.42 -6.32
C VAL A 291 -12.32 28.94 -5.17
N LYS A 292 -12.91 28.91 -3.98
CA LYS A 292 -12.20 28.49 -2.76
C LYS A 292 -11.63 27.10 -3.00
N ARG A 293 -10.30 27.00 -2.95
CA ARG A 293 -9.57 25.73 -3.12
C ARG A 293 -10.18 24.66 -2.23
N GLY A 294 -10.84 23.66 -2.80
CA GLY A 294 -11.34 22.48 -2.10
C GLY A 294 -12.84 22.26 -2.08
N GLU A 295 -13.68 23.16 -2.63
CA GLU A 295 -15.14 22.99 -2.60
C GLU A 295 -15.62 21.81 -3.46
N ASP A 296 -14.93 21.48 -4.55
CA ASP A 296 -15.33 20.45 -5.51
C ASP A 296 -14.60 19.10 -5.33
N SER A 297 -13.78 18.93 -4.30
CA SER A 297 -13.10 17.67 -4.07
C SER A 297 -13.88 16.77 -3.10
N MET A 298 -13.82 15.44 -3.34
CA MET A 298 -14.40 14.45 -2.40
C MET A 298 -13.89 14.62 -0.96
N GLN A 299 -12.63 14.95 -0.79
CA GLN A 299 -12.07 15.22 0.53
C GLN A 299 -12.71 16.49 1.14
N GLY A 300 -12.95 17.49 0.31
CA GLY A 300 -13.67 18.70 0.71
C GLY A 300 -15.11 18.40 1.14
N LEU A 301 -15.83 17.56 0.39
CA LEU A 301 -17.18 17.11 0.72
C LEU A 301 -17.20 16.42 2.10
N VAL A 302 -16.37 15.40 2.30
CA VAL A 302 -16.31 14.66 3.58
C VAL A 302 -15.92 15.57 4.74
N ASN A 303 -15.00 16.50 4.54
CA ASN A 303 -14.61 17.43 5.61
C ASN A 303 -15.72 18.43 5.93
N ARG A 304 -16.53 18.87 4.93
CA ARG A 304 -17.73 19.70 5.18
C ARG A 304 -18.80 18.93 5.94
N LEU A 305 -19.05 17.66 5.55
CA LEU A 305 -19.93 16.76 6.27
C LEU A 305 -19.51 16.67 7.75
N LEU A 306 -18.26 16.30 8.02
CA LEU A 306 -17.75 16.17 9.38
C LEU A 306 -17.84 17.48 10.18
N LYS A 307 -17.51 18.61 9.57
CA LYS A 307 -17.65 19.93 10.22
C LYS A 307 -19.10 20.25 10.59
N ARG A 308 -20.08 19.76 9.80
CA ARG A 308 -21.50 19.95 10.05
C ARG A 308 -22.03 19.05 11.17
N VAL A 309 -21.56 17.80 11.22
CA VAL A 309 -22.22 16.76 12.03
C VAL A 309 -21.42 16.28 13.24
N ALA A 310 -20.09 16.41 13.27
CA ALA A 310 -19.28 15.80 14.33
C ALA A 310 -19.57 16.37 15.72
N GLU A 311 -19.49 17.67 15.88
CA GLU A 311 -19.71 18.33 17.16
C GLU A 311 -21.15 18.16 17.67
N PRO A 312 -22.22 18.38 16.86
CA PRO A 312 -23.59 18.12 17.30
C PRO A 312 -23.88 16.64 17.61
N ALA A 313 -23.17 15.70 16.98
CA ALA A 313 -23.27 14.28 17.29
C ALA A 313 -22.47 13.86 18.55
N GLY A 314 -21.81 14.80 19.22
CA GLY A 314 -20.98 14.53 20.40
C GLY A 314 -19.64 13.86 20.06
N VAL A 315 -19.20 13.96 18.81
CA VAL A 315 -17.95 13.38 18.32
C VAL A 315 -16.89 14.47 18.15
N THR A 316 -15.62 14.11 18.29
CA THR A 316 -14.52 15.08 18.15
C THR A 316 -14.53 15.79 16.79
N ALA A 317 -14.40 17.12 16.81
CA ALA A 317 -14.31 17.96 15.61
C ALA A 317 -13.02 17.74 14.79
N GLU A 318 -12.03 17.01 15.32
CA GLU A 318 -10.75 16.74 14.66
C GLU A 318 -10.83 15.60 13.61
N LEU A 319 -12.00 14.97 13.45
CA LEU A 319 -12.18 13.94 12.44
C LEU A 319 -11.97 14.50 11.03
N THR A 320 -11.38 13.69 10.18
CA THR A 320 -11.16 13.97 8.76
C THR A 320 -11.54 12.75 7.90
N SER A 321 -11.53 12.89 6.60
CA SER A 321 -11.75 11.76 5.67
C SER A 321 -10.84 10.56 5.94
N HIS A 322 -9.65 10.75 6.50
CA HIS A 322 -8.73 9.66 6.88
C HIS A 322 -9.10 8.96 8.18
N SER A 323 -9.93 9.58 9.02
CA SER A 323 -10.37 9.04 10.32
C SER A 323 -11.17 7.75 10.17
N PHE A 324 -12.06 7.68 9.18
CA PHE A 324 -12.85 6.48 8.89
C PHE A 324 -11.96 5.29 8.54
N ARG A 325 -11.03 5.47 7.59
CA ARG A 325 -10.08 4.42 7.19
C ARG A 325 -9.22 3.95 8.36
N ARG A 326 -8.79 4.88 9.21
CA ARG A 326 -7.98 4.57 10.39
C ARG A 326 -8.80 3.84 11.45
N GLY A 327 -10.02 4.28 11.70
CA GLY A 327 -10.92 3.69 12.68
C GLY A 327 -11.30 2.26 12.32
N GLY A 328 -11.77 2.02 11.09
CA GLY A 328 -12.09 0.67 10.63
C GLY A 328 -10.90 -0.27 10.71
N ALA A 329 -9.70 0.17 10.28
CA ALA A 329 -8.51 -0.66 10.36
C ALA A 329 -8.08 -0.95 11.81
N GLN A 330 -8.19 0.02 12.73
CA GLN A 330 -7.88 -0.20 14.14
C GLN A 330 -8.92 -1.10 14.82
N HIS A 331 -10.19 -0.94 14.48
CA HIS A 331 -11.25 -1.82 14.98
C HIS A 331 -10.99 -3.28 14.57
N ALA A 332 -10.69 -3.52 13.29
CA ALA A 332 -10.33 -4.86 12.80
C ALA A 332 -9.06 -5.41 13.49
N ASN A 333 -8.07 -4.57 13.74
CA ASN A 333 -6.83 -4.97 14.42
C ASN A 333 -7.02 -5.27 15.92
N GLY A 334 -8.16 -4.95 16.48
CA GLY A 334 -8.53 -5.30 17.86
C GLY A 334 -9.02 -6.73 18.01
N ASP A 335 -9.25 -7.49 16.95
CA ASP A 335 -9.63 -8.91 17.00
C ASP A 335 -8.41 -9.80 16.78
N ASP A 336 -8.02 -10.56 17.81
CA ASP A 336 -6.83 -11.42 17.82
C ASP A 336 -6.87 -12.56 16.78
N ARG A 337 -8.05 -12.85 16.22
CA ARG A 337 -8.25 -13.89 15.20
C ARG A 337 -7.93 -13.38 13.79
N LEU A 338 -7.75 -12.06 13.61
CA LEU A 338 -7.39 -11.47 12.35
C LEU A 338 -5.89 -11.27 12.22
N ALA A 339 -5.29 -11.91 11.24
CA ALA A 339 -3.90 -11.62 10.90
C ALA A 339 -3.79 -10.22 10.24
N ALA A 340 -2.81 -9.43 10.67
CA ALA A 340 -2.61 -8.05 10.21
C ALA A 340 -2.52 -7.93 8.66
N GLN A 341 -2.02 -8.96 7.99
CA GLN A 341 -1.92 -9.01 6.54
C GLN A 341 -3.27 -8.89 5.84
N TRP A 342 -4.35 -9.42 6.41
CA TRP A 342 -5.71 -9.33 5.84
C TRP A 342 -6.31 -7.94 6.02
N ILE A 343 -5.97 -7.28 7.11
CA ILE A 343 -6.31 -5.88 7.35
C ILE A 343 -5.57 -4.99 6.33
N PHE A 344 -4.30 -5.28 6.06
CA PHE A 344 -3.51 -4.56 5.06
C PHE A 344 -4.04 -4.80 3.65
N ASP A 345 -4.44 -6.03 3.33
CA ASP A 345 -5.05 -6.39 2.06
C ASP A 345 -6.34 -5.58 1.83
N ARG A 346 -7.29 -5.62 2.78
CA ARG A 346 -8.53 -4.82 2.70
C ARG A 346 -8.26 -3.33 2.53
N GLY A 347 -7.18 -2.82 3.13
CA GLY A 347 -6.75 -1.42 3.00
C GLY A 347 -6.02 -1.12 1.69
N ALA A 348 -5.70 -2.09 0.85
CA ALA A 348 -4.79 -1.94 -0.28
C ALA A 348 -3.49 -1.22 0.12
N TRP A 349 -2.86 -1.70 1.21
CA TRP A 349 -1.50 -1.29 1.60
C TRP A 349 -0.50 -2.26 0.99
N ASP A 350 0.36 -1.73 0.14
CA ASP A 350 1.35 -2.53 -0.59
C ASP A 350 2.33 -3.26 0.37
N MET A 351 2.16 -4.57 0.48
CA MET A 351 3.01 -5.47 1.25
C MET A 351 4.11 -6.11 0.41
N THR A 352 4.05 -5.99 -0.91
CA THR A 352 4.99 -6.64 -1.84
C THR A 352 6.41 -6.11 -1.70
N LYS A 353 6.56 -4.86 -1.25
CA LYS A 353 7.86 -4.26 -0.92
C LYS A 353 8.55 -4.93 0.25
N THR A 354 7.76 -5.50 1.17
CA THR A 354 8.28 -6.25 2.33
C THR A 354 8.59 -7.68 1.96
N ASN A 355 7.67 -8.34 1.23
CA ASN A 355 7.86 -9.70 0.73
C ASN A 355 6.99 -9.93 -0.51
N LYS A 356 7.61 -10.30 -1.63
CA LYS A 356 6.92 -10.57 -2.90
C LYS A 356 5.88 -11.71 -2.82
N ALA A 357 6.01 -12.61 -1.84
CA ALA A 357 5.04 -13.69 -1.64
C ALA A 357 3.63 -13.17 -1.32
N PHE A 358 3.49 -11.95 -0.78
CA PHE A 358 2.18 -11.37 -0.53
C PHE A 358 1.35 -11.18 -1.81
N ALA A 359 1.97 -11.00 -2.97
CA ALA A 359 1.25 -10.89 -4.24
C ALA A 359 0.42 -12.14 -4.59
N TYR A 360 0.77 -13.30 -4.03
CA TYR A 360 0.07 -14.56 -4.29
C TYR A 360 -1.07 -14.87 -3.32
N ILE A 361 -1.13 -14.18 -2.17
CA ILE A 361 -2.08 -14.47 -1.11
C ILE A 361 -3.01 -13.30 -0.78
N THR A 362 -2.82 -12.14 -1.41
CA THR A 362 -3.67 -10.96 -1.26
C THR A 362 -4.88 -11.00 -2.19
N ASN A 363 -5.87 -10.15 -1.91
CA ASN A 363 -7.13 -10.02 -2.65
C ASN A 363 -7.94 -11.33 -2.67
N THR A 364 -7.97 -12.04 -1.53
CA THR A 364 -8.73 -13.28 -1.36
C THR A 364 -10.07 -13.01 -0.69
N ALA A 365 -11.17 -13.41 -1.33
CA ALA A 365 -12.52 -13.22 -0.81
C ALA A 365 -12.75 -13.87 0.57
N ARG A 366 -12.11 -15.01 0.83
CA ARG A 366 -12.26 -15.75 2.10
C ARG A 366 -11.77 -14.95 3.30
N GLU A 367 -10.59 -14.35 3.19
CA GLU A 367 -9.97 -13.62 4.29
C GLU A 367 -10.59 -12.22 4.44
N ASP A 368 -10.99 -11.60 3.33
CA ASP A 368 -11.75 -10.35 3.35
C ASP A 368 -13.09 -10.51 4.08
N ARG A 369 -13.78 -11.66 3.93
CA ARG A 369 -14.99 -11.98 4.68
C ARG A 369 -14.78 -11.96 6.19
N LYS A 370 -13.64 -12.47 6.68
CA LYS A 370 -13.32 -12.43 8.13
C LYS A 370 -13.19 -11.01 8.64
N VAL A 371 -12.49 -10.16 7.89
CA VAL A 371 -12.37 -8.75 8.25
C VAL A 371 -13.75 -8.07 8.22
N ALA A 372 -14.55 -8.32 7.18
CA ALA A 372 -15.90 -7.77 7.06
C ALA A 372 -16.81 -8.16 8.23
N ARG A 373 -16.75 -9.42 8.70
CA ARG A 373 -17.50 -9.89 9.87
C ARG A 373 -17.14 -9.10 11.13
N VAL A 374 -15.86 -8.98 11.42
CA VAL A 374 -15.38 -8.25 12.60
C VAL A 374 -15.82 -6.78 12.55
N LEU A 375 -15.72 -6.12 11.40
CA LEU A 375 -16.21 -4.76 11.22
C LEU A 375 -17.71 -4.62 11.53
N SER A 376 -18.49 -5.65 11.21
CA SER A 376 -19.93 -5.70 11.44
C SER A 376 -20.33 -6.31 12.79
N GLY A 377 -19.40 -6.42 13.75
CA GLY A 377 -19.65 -6.89 15.11
C GLY A 377 -19.78 -8.41 15.26
N TRP A 378 -19.49 -9.19 14.22
CA TRP A 378 -19.47 -10.64 14.26
C TRP A 378 -18.09 -11.18 14.65
N GLY A 379 -18.05 -12.40 15.16
CA GLY A 379 -16.75 -13.09 15.24
C GLY A 379 -16.14 -13.35 13.87
N ALA A 380 -14.82 -13.40 13.77
CA ALA A 380 -14.12 -13.65 12.51
C ALA A 380 -14.57 -14.93 11.78
N ASP A 381 -14.91 -15.96 12.55
CA ASP A 381 -15.33 -17.28 12.04
C ASP A 381 -16.86 -17.48 12.05
N ALA A 382 -17.64 -16.46 12.45
CA ALA A 382 -19.09 -16.52 12.42
C ALA A 382 -19.59 -16.64 10.98
N SER A 383 -20.76 -17.22 10.78
CA SER A 383 -21.42 -17.39 9.48
C SER A 383 -22.74 -16.60 9.43
N PRO A 384 -22.68 -15.24 9.44
CA PRO A 384 -23.89 -14.44 9.34
C PRO A 384 -24.57 -14.67 8.00
N LYS A 385 -25.89 -14.89 8.02
CA LYS A 385 -26.70 -14.98 6.82
C LYS A 385 -27.01 -13.58 6.29
N VAL A 386 -26.78 -13.36 5.00
CA VAL A 386 -27.32 -12.19 4.30
C VAL A 386 -28.73 -12.56 3.85
N ILE A 387 -29.72 -11.92 4.46
CA ILE A 387 -31.13 -12.16 4.16
C ILE A 387 -31.55 -11.43 2.88
N ASP A 388 -32.54 -12.00 2.19
CA ASP A 388 -33.20 -11.36 1.07
C ASP A 388 -34.72 -11.65 1.15
N VAL A 389 -35.52 -11.09 0.24
CA VAL A 389 -36.96 -11.29 0.25
C VAL A 389 -37.38 -12.63 -0.31
N SER A 390 -36.49 -13.46 -0.86
CA SER A 390 -36.82 -14.74 -1.52
C SER A 390 -37.26 -15.83 -0.54
N SER A 391 -36.89 -15.70 0.73
CA SER A 391 -37.28 -16.63 1.80
C SER A 391 -38.74 -16.51 2.25
N GLN A 392 -39.41 -15.41 1.89
CA GLN A 392 -40.77 -15.15 2.26
C GLN A 392 -41.76 -16.00 1.42
N ASP A 393 -43.01 -16.19 1.89
CA ASP A 393 -44.04 -16.85 1.14
C ASP A 393 -44.37 -16.14 -0.19
N HIS A 394 -45.04 -16.86 -1.12
CA HIS A 394 -45.29 -16.35 -2.48
C HIS A 394 -46.02 -15.01 -2.49
N THR A 395 -47.07 -14.87 -1.70
CA THR A 395 -47.90 -13.66 -1.66
C THR A 395 -47.12 -12.47 -1.09
N THR A 396 -46.37 -12.71 -0.04
CA THR A 396 -45.49 -11.69 0.54
C THR A 396 -44.40 -11.25 -0.44
N ARG A 397 -43.80 -12.21 -1.18
CA ARG A 397 -42.78 -11.88 -2.20
C ARG A 397 -43.32 -11.00 -3.32
N GLU A 398 -44.53 -11.28 -3.82
CA GLU A 398 -45.17 -10.47 -4.87
C GLU A 398 -45.40 -9.04 -4.39
N ARG A 399 -45.94 -8.89 -3.18
CA ARG A 399 -46.16 -7.56 -2.57
C ARG A 399 -44.84 -6.81 -2.29
N LEU A 400 -43.83 -7.54 -1.81
CA LEU A 400 -42.50 -6.97 -1.62
C LEU A 400 -41.81 -6.61 -2.93
N ALA A 401 -42.03 -7.36 -4.01
CA ALA A 401 -41.51 -7.03 -5.34
C ALA A 401 -42.13 -5.71 -5.87
N CYS A 402 -43.46 -5.54 -5.70
CA CYS A 402 -44.13 -4.28 -6.05
C CYS A 402 -43.55 -3.10 -5.24
N LEU A 403 -43.39 -3.28 -3.93
CA LEU A 403 -42.77 -2.25 -3.07
C LEU A 403 -41.34 -1.94 -3.50
N GLN A 404 -40.54 -2.95 -3.82
CA GLN A 404 -39.16 -2.81 -4.29
C GLN A 404 -39.06 -1.96 -5.55
N GLU A 405 -39.92 -2.19 -6.53
CA GLU A 405 -39.95 -1.42 -7.77
C GLU A 405 -40.22 0.08 -7.52
N LEU A 406 -41.17 0.37 -6.62
CA LEU A 406 -41.49 1.74 -6.24
C LEU A 406 -40.34 2.42 -5.47
N LEU A 407 -39.76 1.70 -4.49
CA LEU A 407 -38.66 2.23 -3.67
C LEU A 407 -37.41 2.51 -4.51
N PHE A 408 -37.04 1.62 -5.41
CA PHE A 408 -35.84 1.69 -6.20
C PHE A 408 -36.09 2.12 -7.66
N SER A 409 -37.15 2.88 -7.92
CA SER A 409 -37.52 3.38 -9.27
C SER A 409 -36.39 4.18 -9.96
N SER A 410 -35.46 4.76 -9.20
CA SER A 410 -34.28 5.46 -9.74
C SER A 410 -33.15 4.51 -10.22
N CYS A 411 -33.26 3.19 -9.99
CA CYS A 411 -32.22 2.21 -10.33
C CYS A 411 -32.77 0.84 -10.77
N THR A 412 -34.00 0.77 -11.22
CA THR A 412 -34.63 -0.40 -11.82
C THR A 412 -35.54 -0.02 -13.00
N GLY A 413 -35.69 -0.89 -13.97
CA GLY A 413 -36.59 -0.68 -15.13
C GLY A 413 -36.13 0.41 -16.13
N LEU A 414 -34.90 0.88 -16.04
CA LEU A 414 -34.37 1.96 -16.89
C LEU A 414 -33.79 1.40 -18.19
N LYS A 415 -33.87 2.18 -19.28
CA LYS A 415 -33.39 1.77 -20.61
C LYS A 415 -31.85 1.53 -20.62
N GLU A 416 -31.09 2.33 -19.90
CA GLU A 416 -29.64 2.17 -19.81
C GLU A 416 -29.28 1.17 -18.71
N SER A 417 -28.70 0.05 -19.09
CA SER A 417 -28.33 -1.03 -18.17
C SER A 417 -27.40 -0.57 -17.01
N ARG A 418 -26.50 0.39 -17.28
CA ARG A 418 -25.58 0.95 -16.28
C ARG A 418 -26.27 1.71 -15.13
N LEU A 419 -27.52 2.14 -15.34
CA LEU A 419 -28.31 2.84 -14.33
C LEU A 419 -29.05 1.87 -13.41
N ASN A 420 -29.22 0.62 -13.86
CA ASN A 420 -29.96 -0.41 -13.14
C ASN A 420 -29.05 -1.20 -12.19
N MET A 421 -29.65 -1.70 -11.12
CA MET A 421 -29.07 -2.69 -10.22
C MET A 421 -29.66 -4.06 -10.48
N SER A 422 -28.93 -5.12 -10.15
CA SER A 422 -29.45 -6.48 -10.29
C SER A 422 -30.59 -6.72 -9.30
N ALA A 423 -31.62 -7.50 -9.74
CA ALA A 423 -32.75 -7.84 -8.91
C ALA A 423 -32.35 -8.53 -7.59
N LYS A 424 -31.30 -9.36 -7.60
CA LYS A 424 -30.79 -10.02 -6.41
C LYS A 424 -30.20 -9.03 -5.39
N VAL A 425 -29.49 -7.99 -5.84
CA VAL A 425 -29.00 -6.92 -4.96
C VAL A 425 -30.17 -6.15 -4.36
N LEU A 426 -31.15 -5.77 -5.19
CA LEU A 426 -32.33 -5.04 -4.73
C LEU A 426 -33.14 -5.87 -3.73
N SER A 427 -33.28 -7.19 -3.95
CA SER A 427 -33.94 -8.10 -3.02
C SER A 427 -33.29 -8.07 -1.61
N VAL A 428 -31.98 -8.12 -1.55
CA VAL A 428 -31.24 -8.00 -0.28
C VAL A 428 -31.47 -6.61 0.35
N LEU A 429 -31.29 -5.53 -0.41
CA LEU A 429 -31.46 -4.18 0.12
C LEU A 429 -32.87 -3.90 0.60
N THR A 430 -33.89 -4.43 -0.09
CA THR A 430 -35.30 -4.37 0.35
C THR A 430 -35.49 -5.07 1.70
N ALA A 431 -34.90 -6.27 1.86
CA ALA A 431 -35.01 -7.01 3.11
C ALA A 431 -34.41 -6.19 4.29
N TYR A 432 -33.25 -5.57 4.13
CA TYR A 432 -32.64 -4.75 5.19
C TYR A 432 -33.41 -3.44 5.44
N LEU A 433 -34.00 -2.83 4.44
CA LEU A 433 -34.82 -1.66 4.60
C LEU A 433 -36.13 -1.98 5.37
N VAL A 434 -36.83 -3.04 4.98
CA VAL A 434 -38.06 -3.49 5.64
C VAL A 434 -37.75 -3.95 7.07
N ARG A 435 -36.72 -4.74 7.25
CA ARG A 435 -36.26 -5.23 8.55
C ARG A 435 -36.10 -4.10 9.57
N HIS A 436 -35.49 -3.00 9.17
CA HIS A 436 -35.13 -1.89 10.06
C HIS A 436 -36.07 -0.69 9.99
N PHE A 437 -37.15 -0.78 9.21
CA PHE A 437 -38.12 0.30 9.09
C PHE A 437 -38.72 0.72 10.45
N PRO A 438 -39.11 -0.20 11.37
CA PRO A 438 -39.64 0.20 12.67
C PRO A 438 -38.66 1.05 13.48
N GLN A 439 -37.38 0.68 13.50
CA GLN A 439 -36.35 1.44 14.21
C GLN A 439 -36.11 2.78 13.53
N LEU A 440 -36.06 2.82 12.20
CA LEU A 440 -35.89 4.03 11.42
C LEU A 440 -37.06 5.01 11.65
N LYS A 441 -38.29 4.52 11.66
CA LYS A 441 -39.49 5.31 11.94
C LYS A 441 -39.54 5.82 13.39
N ALA A 442 -39.12 4.98 14.35
CA ALA A 442 -39.04 5.37 15.76
C ALA A 442 -37.99 6.48 15.99
N LEU A 443 -36.90 6.48 15.21
CA LEU A 443 -35.85 7.49 15.33
C LEU A 443 -36.33 8.87 14.88
N SER A 444 -37.04 8.95 13.76
CA SER A 444 -37.58 10.21 13.23
C SER A 444 -38.82 9.94 12.35
N PRO A 445 -40.05 9.99 12.92
CA PRO A 445 -41.27 9.63 12.19
C PRO A 445 -41.56 10.52 10.97
N ALA A 446 -41.10 11.76 10.99
CA ALA A 446 -41.33 12.74 9.92
C ALA A 446 -40.13 12.83 8.95
N ALA A 447 -39.15 11.94 9.06
CA ALA A 447 -37.97 11.96 8.20
C ALA A 447 -38.32 11.69 6.73
N PRO A 448 -37.64 12.34 5.77
CA PRO A 448 -37.90 12.18 4.33
C PRO A 448 -37.90 10.71 3.86
N ILE A 449 -37.00 9.90 4.39
CA ILE A 449 -36.94 8.46 4.05
C ILE A 449 -38.18 7.71 4.56
N VAL A 450 -38.69 8.02 5.76
CA VAL A 450 -39.88 7.38 6.31
C VAL A 450 -41.10 7.76 5.48
N GLN A 451 -41.25 9.04 5.15
CA GLN A 451 -42.33 9.53 4.27
C GLN A 451 -42.26 8.83 2.90
N ARG A 452 -41.07 8.72 2.30
CA ARG A 452 -40.88 8.05 1.02
C ARG A 452 -41.32 6.57 1.06
N ILE A 453 -40.93 5.86 2.13
CA ILE A 453 -41.34 4.45 2.30
C ILE A 453 -42.84 4.35 2.47
N GLU A 454 -43.48 5.20 3.27
CA GLU A 454 -44.93 5.22 3.52
C GLU A 454 -45.72 5.58 2.25
N GLU A 455 -45.22 6.49 1.42
CA GLU A 455 -45.81 6.80 0.10
C GLU A 455 -45.76 5.59 -0.83
N CYS A 456 -44.62 4.90 -0.88
CA CYS A 456 -44.51 3.67 -1.67
C CYS A 456 -45.41 2.57 -1.15
N MET A 457 -45.53 2.41 0.17
CA MET A 457 -46.50 1.45 0.80
C MET A 457 -47.95 1.76 0.42
N LYS A 458 -48.33 3.03 0.50
CA LYS A 458 -49.66 3.48 0.12
C LYS A 458 -49.96 3.17 -1.36
N THR A 459 -48.99 3.43 -2.24
CA THR A 459 -49.11 3.15 -3.67
C THR A 459 -49.21 1.63 -3.96
N ALA A 460 -48.49 0.83 -3.17
CA ALA A 460 -48.52 -0.64 -3.27
C ALA A 460 -49.66 -1.29 -2.46
N GLU A 461 -50.56 -0.52 -1.85
CA GLU A 461 -51.66 -1.00 -1.00
C GLU A 461 -51.17 -1.88 0.16
N ILE A 462 -50.01 -1.55 0.74
CA ILE A 462 -49.41 -2.28 1.86
C ILE A 462 -49.72 -1.56 3.16
N SER A 463 -50.30 -2.29 4.11
CA SER A 463 -50.58 -1.74 5.44
C SER A 463 -49.29 -1.67 6.31
N THR A 464 -49.32 -0.76 7.27
CA THR A 464 -48.23 -0.69 8.28
C THR A 464 -48.12 -1.99 9.07
N ALA A 465 -49.26 -2.69 9.31
CA ALA A 465 -49.29 -3.98 10.01
C ALA A 465 -48.59 -5.08 9.20
N ASP A 466 -48.78 -5.10 7.89
CA ASP A 466 -48.06 -6.04 7.01
C ASP A 466 -46.58 -5.84 7.04
N LEU A 467 -46.12 -4.55 6.93
CA LEU A 467 -44.70 -4.23 6.96
C LEU A 467 -44.06 -4.60 8.30
N LEU A 468 -44.74 -4.35 9.43
CA LEU A 468 -44.27 -4.77 10.75
C LEU A 468 -44.18 -6.29 10.87
N LYS A 469 -45.16 -7.03 10.36
CA LYS A 469 -45.13 -8.50 10.31
C LYS A 469 -43.90 -8.99 9.52
N TRP A 470 -43.65 -8.42 8.35
CA TRP A 470 -42.46 -8.76 7.52
C TRP A 470 -41.15 -8.37 8.20
N SER A 471 -41.10 -7.23 8.88
CA SER A 471 -39.93 -6.83 9.67
C SER A 471 -39.62 -7.87 10.74
N ILE A 472 -40.62 -8.38 11.46
CA ILE A 472 -40.44 -9.42 12.48
C ILE A 472 -39.90 -10.69 11.84
N ALA A 473 -40.55 -11.18 10.77
CA ALA A 473 -40.12 -12.40 10.06
C ALA A 473 -38.69 -12.33 9.57
N LEU A 474 -38.27 -11.16 9.00
CA LEU A 474 -36.89 -10.94 8.55
C LEU A 474 -35.88 -10.83 9.72
N ASN A 475 -36.33 -10.35 10.89
CA ASN A 475 -35.48 -10.37 12.08
C ASN A 475 -35.26 -11.78 12.61
N GLU A 476 -36.33 -12.61 12.64
CA GLU A 476 -36.23 -14.00 13.05
C GLU A 476 -35.34 -14.79 12.08
N GLU A 477 -35.47 -14.58 10.79
CA GLU A 477 -34.62 -15.22 9.78
C GLU A 477 -33.16 -14.85 9.95
N ALA A 478 -32.86 -13.58 10.23
CA ALA A 478 -31.49 -13.11 10.45
C ALA A 478 -30.87 -13.64 11.75
N ALA A 479 -31.69 -13.99 12.74
CA ALA A 479 -31.24 -14.54 14.02
C ALA A 479 -30.87 -16.04 13.93
N VAL A 480 -31.38 -16.77 12.92
CA VAL A 480 -31.04 -18.17 12.69
C VAL A 480 -29.60 -18.28 12.21
N PRO A 481 -28.70 -18.95 12.94
CA PRO A 481 -27.36 -19.23 12.43
C PRO A 481 -27.46 -19.96 11.09
N ALA A 482 -26.62 -19.62 10.13
CA ALA A 482 -26.48 -20.42 8.95
C ALA A 482 -26.10 -21.83 9.41
N GLN A 483 -27.05 -22.78 9.31
CA GLN A 483 -26.73 -24.19 9.50
C GLN A 483 -25.67 -24.51 8.47
N ASP A 484 -24.52 -25.01 8.92
CA ASP A 484 -23.58 -25.68 8.03
C ASP A 484 -24.44 -26.75 7.30
N GLN A 485 -24.75 -26.46 6.04
CA GLN A 485 -25.23 -27.51 5.16
C GLN A 485 -24.05 -28.49 5.10
N GLU A 486 -24.14 -29.53 5.89
CA GLU A 486 -23.34 -30.72 5.71
C GLU A 486 -23.38 -31.03 4.21
N LYS A 487 -22.29 -30.75 3.52
CA LYS A 487 -22.08 -31.31 2.19
C LYS A 487 -22.36 -32.80 2.33
N PRO A 488 -23.12 -33.43 1.41
CA PRO A 488 -23.26 -34.88 1.40
C PRO A 488 -21.84 -35.44 1.63
N GLN A 489 -21.72 -36.30 2.61
CA GLN A 489 -20.53 -37.06 2.84
C GLN A 489 -20.26 -37.93 1.61
N ASP A 490 -19.54 -37.37 0.65
CA ASP A 490 -18.82 -38.21 -0.26
C ASP A 490 -17.78 -38.94 0.58
N THR A 491 -17.98 -40.24 0.71
CA THR A 491 -17.01 -41.16 1.31
C THR A 491 -15.66 -40.89 0.72
N PRO A 492 -14.66 -40.56 1.54
CA PRO A 492 -13.35 -40.20 1.03
C PRO A 492 -12.65 -41.43 0.46
N HIS A 493 -12.60 -41.53 -0.84
CA HIS A 493 -11.50 -42.25 -1.47
C HIS A 493 -10.22 -41.45 -1.19
N THR A 494 -9.62 -41.76 -0.05
CA THR A 494 -8.35 -41.20 0.39
C THR A 494 -7.25 -41.65 -0.57
N CYS A 495 -6.87 -40.74 -1.46
CA CYS A 495 -5.60 -40.81 -2.15
C CYS A 495 -4.48 -40.62 -1.12
N PRO A 496 -3.44 -41.45 -1.03
CA PRO A 496 -2.40 -41.37 0.01
C PRO A 496 -1.65 -40.02 0.06
N GLU A 497 -1.65 -39.26 -1.03
CA GLU A 497 -0.94 -37.97 -1.13
C GLU A 497 -1.62 -36.84 -0.34
N THR A 498 -2.94 -36.90 -0.11
CA THR A 498 -3.68 -35.84 0.59
C THR A 498 -3.41 -35.86 2.12
N GLY A 499 -3.14 -37.04 2.68
CA GLY A 499 -2.76 -37.18 4.09
C GLY A 499 -1.42 -36.54 4.43
N HIS A 500 -0.45 -36.66 3.53
CA HIS A 500 0.87 -36.04 3.69
C HIS A 500 0.80 -34.51 3.59
N LEU A 501 -0.01 -33.99 2.69
CA LEU A 501 -0.21 -32.55 2.53
C LEU A 501 -0.88 -31.91 3.74
N LEU A 502 -1.88 -32.58 4.32
CA LEU A 502 -2.54 -32.13 5.56
C LEU A 502 -1.60 -32.14 6.76
N ALA A 503 -0.75 -33.16 6.90
CA ALA A 503 0.27 -33.23 7.94
C ALA A 503 1.30 -32.09 7.81
N VAL A 504 1.78 -31.82 6.59
CA VAL A 504 2.71 -30.69 6.34
C VAL A 504 2.05 -29.34 6.61
N ILE A 505 0.76 -29.16 6.29
CA ILE A 505 0.02 -27.93 6.61
C ILE A 505 -0.15 -27.75 8.12
N GLN A 506 -0.44 -28.83 8.85
CA GLN A 506 -0.54 -28.79 10.32
C GLN A 506 0.79 -28.45 10.98
N GLU A 507 1.88 -28.99 10.50
CA GLU A 507 3.24 -28.71 10.97
C GLU A 507 3.66 -27.26 10.67
N LEU A 508 3.29 -26.71 9.51
CA LEU A 508 3.47 -25.30 9.15
C LEU A 508 2.65 -24.35 10.05
N VAL A 509 1.43 -24.73 10.40
CA VAL A 509 0.58 -23.95 11.30
C VAL A 509 1.16 -23.95 12.71
N ALA A 510 1.63 -25.11 13.21
CA ALA A 510 2.28 -25.22 14.50
C ALA A 510 3.60 -24.41 14.58
N SER A 511 4.40 -24.45 13.53
CA SER A 511 5.65 -23.68 13.40
C SER A 511 5.39 -22.17 13.37
N ASN A 512 4.34 -21.71 12.68
CA ASN A 512 3.94 -20.30 12.68
C ASN A 512 3.45 -19.82 14.04
N ARG A 513 2.78 -20.68 14.81
CA ARG A 513 2.33 -20.38 16.17
C ARG A 513 3.51 -20.20 17.13
N LEU A 514 4.51 -21.07 17.04
CA LEU A 514 5.76 -20.97 17.79
C LEU A 514 6.56 -19.69 17.44
N LEU A 515 6.54 -19.27 16.19
CA LEU A 515 7.17 -18.02 15.75
C LEU A 515 6.44 -16.79 16.30
N ALA A 516 5.11 -16.81 16.33
CA ALA A 516 4.31 -15.74 16.90
C ALA A 516 4.58 -15.59 18.41
N GLU A 517 4.65 -16.69 19.15
CA GLU A 517 5.01 -16.71 20.59
C GLU A 517 6.42 -16.14 20.82
N ARG A 518 7.40 -16.50 19.98
CA ARG A 518 8.76 -15.95 20.07
C ARG A 518 8.83 -14.46 19.75
N ILE A 519 8.03 -13.97 18.84
CA ILE A 519 7.91 -12.54 18.54
C ILE A 519 7.32 -11.81 19.74
N THR A 520 6.27 -12.34 20.35
CA THR A 520 5.64 -11.75 21.54
C THR A 520 6.61 -11.67 22.73
N ILE A 521 7.44 -12.69 22.92
CA ILE A 521 8.48 -12.68 23.96
C ILE A 521 9.55 -11.61 23.68
N VAL A 522 9.95 -11.44 22.42
CA VAL A 522 10.93 -10.41 22.02
C VAL A 522 10.34 -9.00 22.17
N GLU A 523 9.08 -8.81 21.81
CA GLU A 523 8.37 -7.54 21.99
C GLU A 523 8.18 -7.20 23.47
N ALA A 524 7.82 -8.16 24.30
CA ALA A 524 7.74 -7.99 25.75
C ALA A 524 9.09 -7.66 26.39
N ALA A 525 10.19 -8.19 25.86
CA ALA A 525 11.54 -7.87 26.31
C ALA A 525 11.99 -6.46 25.90
N LEU A 526 11.46 -5.95 24.77
CA LEU A 526 11.75 -4.60 24.27
C LEU A 526 10.90 -3.51 24.95
N LEU A 527 9.77 -3.88 25.55
CA LEU A 527 8.81 -2.98 26.20
C LEU A 527 9.03 -2.79 27.70
N LYS A 528 10.02 -3.44 28.32
CA LYS A 528 10.35 -3.18 29.73
C LYS A 528 10.89 -1.76 29.89
N PRO A 529 10.21 -0.87 30.64
CA PRO A 529 10.71 0.48 30.89
C PRO A 529 11.96 0.40 31.77
N LYS A 530 13.00 1.12 31.39
CA LYS A 530 14.12 1.40 32.28
C LYS A 530 13.60 2.26 33.42
N GLY A 531 13.43 1.68 34.57
CA GLY A 531 13.04 2.36 35.80
C GLY A 531 14.03 3.47 36.16
N SER A 532 13.48 4.62 36.43
CA SER A 532 14.12 5.75 37.06
C SER A 532 14.56 5.38 38.48
N CYS A 533 15.82 5.68 38.78
CA CYS A 533 16.35 5.65 40.14
C CYS A 533 16.34 7.08 40.68
N GLU A 534 15.57 7.31 41.72
CA GLU A 534 15.79 8.45 42.64
C GLU A 534 16.05 7.93 44.04
N GLN A 535 17.21 8.32 44.52
CA GLN A 535 17.69 8.70 45.83
C GLN A 535 17.09 8.07 47.08
N GLU A 536 17.94 7.45 47.92
CA GLU A 536 18.22 8.02 49.23
C GLU A 536 19.52 7.48 49.82
N ALA A 537 20.19 8.38 50.48
CA ALA A 537 21.52 8.29 51.04
C ALA A 537 21.60 7.57 52.40
N ARG A 538 22.66 6.91 52.71
CA ARG A 538 23.64 7.19 53.77
C ARG A 538 24.34 5.93 54.34
N HIS A 539 25.66 6.06 54.31
CA HIS A 539 26.66 5.68 55.32
C HIS A 539 27.12 4.21 55.48
N GLN A 540 28.35 4.10 55.16
CA GLN A 540 29.54 3.65 55.96
C GLN A 540 30.21 2.32 55.58
N HIS A 541 31.46 2.51 55.22
CA HIS A 541 32.69 1.79 55.60
C HIS A 541 33.10 0.52 54.83
N SER A 542 34.20 0.75 54.09
CA SER A 542 35.47 -0.03 54.12
C SER A 542 35.45 -1.50 53.69
N GLN A 543 35.97 -1.83 52.60
CA GLN A 543 37.28 -2.43 52.40
C GLN A 543 37.39 -3.07 51.02
N GLU A 544 38.54 -2.85 50.47
CA GLU A 544 39.10 -3.35 49.24
C GLU A 544 38.83 -4.85 49.02
N THR A 545 38.42 -5.19 47.80
CA THR A 545 39.15 -6.19 47.01
C THR A 545 38.65 -6.11 45.57
N SER A 546 39.62 -6.05 44.70
CA SER A 546 39.55 -6.13 43.25
C SER A 546 38.75 -7.34 42.80
N ASP A 547 37.71 -7.13 41.95
CA ASP A 547 37.43 -8.06 40.90
C ASP A 547 36.65 -7.36 39.79
N GLN A 548 37.26 -7.40 38.61
CA GLN A 548 36.77 -6.82 37.40
C GLN A 548 35.52 -7.56 36.89
N GLU A 549 34.38 -6.91 36.91
CA GLU A 549 33.23 -7.38 36.12
C GLU A 549 33.49 -7.21 34.60
N PRO A 550 33.28 -8.26 33.81
CA PRO A 550 33.48 -8.14 32.36
C PRO A 550 32.28 -7.44 31.72
N LYS A 551 32.54 -6.27 31.15
CA LYS A 551 31.64 -5.62 30.17
C LYS A 551 31.17 -6.65 29.14
N LEU A 552 29.87 -6.87 29.05
CA LEU A 552 29.21 -7.67 28.01
C LEU A 552 29.64 -7.13 26.62
N LYS A 553 30.67 -7.74 26.07
CA LYS A 553 31.08 -7.58 24.69
C LYS A 553 29.96 -8.11 23.80
N ARG A 554 29.36 -7.22 22.95
CA ARG A 554 28.58 -7.62 21.78
C ARG A 554 29.25 -8.84 21.17
N ARG A 555 28.57 -10.00 21.14
CA ARG A 555 29.01 -11.19 20.44
C ARG A 555 29.33 -10.78 18.99
N LYS A 556 30.60 -10.70 18.64
CA LYS A 556 31.06 -10.63 17.26
C LYS A 556 30.49 -11.88 16.59
N LYS A 557 29.64 -11.70 15.57
CA LYS A 557 29.28 -12.79 14.64
C LYS A 557 30.61 -13.39 14.17
N GLN A 558 30.83 -14.66 14.49
CA GLN A 558 31.98 -15.42 13.98
C GLN A 558 31.98 -15.27 12.46
N ALA A 559 33.07 -14.76 11.90
CA ALA A 559 33.26 -14.67 10.47
C ALA A 559 33.23 -16.12 9.94
N THR A 560 32.20 -16.46 9.15
CA THR A 560 32.12 -17.74 8.50
C THR A 560 33.31 -17.87 7.57
N ASN A 561 34.17 -18.88 7.81
CA ASN A 561 35.30 -19.22 6.96
C ASN A 561 34.75 -19.73 5.59
N LEU A 562 35.40 -19.37 4.50
CA LEU A 562 34.95 -19.72 3.16
C LEU A 562 34.97 -21.23 2.93
N SER A 563 36.01 -21.91 3.41
CA SER A 563 36.09 -23.38 3.35
C SER A 563 35.00 -24.06 4.19
N ALA A 564 34.56 -23.48 5.30
CA ALA A 564 33.39 -23.97 6.04
C ALA A 564 32.08 -23.82 5.24
N THR A 565 31.93 -22.70 4.51
CA THR A 565 30.76 -22.48 3.63
C THR A 565 30.76 -23.50 2.46
N TRP A 566 31.92 -23.79 1.90
CA TRP A 566 32.10 -24.80 0.87
C TRP A 566 31.76 -26.19 1.39
N PHE A 567 32.28 -26.56 2.57
CA PHE A 567 32.03 -27.85 3.20
C PHE A 567 30.53 -28.03 3.53
N GLU A 568 29.88 -27.03 4.10
CA GLU A 568 28.42 -27.08 4.34
C GLU A 568 27.64 -27.28 3.04
N TRP A 569 28.05 -26.67 1.94
CA TRP A 569 27.39 -26.78 0.65
C TRP A 569 27.36 -28.19 0.10
N TYR A 570 28.48 -28.90 0.14
CA TYR A 570 28.60 -30.22 -0.42
C TYR A 570 28.24 -31.35 0.53
N THR A 571 28.24 -31.15 1.84
CA THR A 571 27.96 -32.20 2.83
C THR A 571 26.54 -32.16 3.40
N LYS A 572 25.83 -31.05 3.27
CA LYS A 572 24.40 -30.95 3.66
C LYS A 572 23.53 -31.44 2.50
N VAL A 573 22.95 -32.63 2.65
CA VAL A 573 21.98 -33.17 1.70
C VAL A 573 20.71 -32.27 1.63
N PRO A 574 20.20 -31.97 0.42
CA PRO A 574 18.89 -31.36 0.31
C PRO A 574 17.82 -32.30 0.90
N PRO A 575 16.90 -31.82 1.77
CA PRO A 575 16.30 -30.50 1.92
C PRO A 575 16.57 -29.80 3.25
N VAL A 576 17.75 -29.83 3.81
CA VAL A 576 18.08 -29.34 5.15
C VAL A 576 18.09 -27.79 5.26
N TRP A 577 17.93 -27.05 4.18
CA TRP A 577 17.82 -25.60 4.24
C TRP A 577 16.37 -25.19 4.55
N SER A 578 16.10 -24.77 5.79
CA SER A 578 14.79 -24.23 6.19
C SER A 578 14.46 -22.93 5.44
N CYS A 579 13.18 -22.53 5.42
CA CYS A 579 12.77 -21.23 4.85
C CYS A 579 13.48 -20.05 5.51
N ALA A 580 13.83 -20.12 6.78
CA ALA A 580 14.60 -19.10 7.50
C ALA A 580 16.04 -18.97 6.98
N ASP A 581 16.60 -20.02 6.39
CA ASP A 581 17.96 -20.04 5.88
C ASP A 581 18.06 -19.68 4.37
N ARG A 582 16.95 -19.29 3.73
CA ARG A 582 16.91 -18.99 2.29
C ARG A 582 17.95 -17.96 1.85
N GLN A 583 18.15 -16.90 2.65
CA GLN A 583 19.17 -15.90 2.38
C GLN A 583 20.56 -16.45 2.56
N LYS A 584 20.81 -17.25 3.61
CA LYS A 584 22.09 -17.92 3.86
C LYS A 584 22.40 -18.92 2.75
N LYS A 585 21.42 -19.70 2.28
CA LYS A 585 21.55 -20.62 1.15
C LYS A 585 21.95 -19.88 -0.13
N SER A 586 21.28 -18.78 -0.44
CA SER A 586 21.59 -17.94 -1.61
C SER A 586 23.01 -17.36 -1.53
N GLU A 587 23.42 -16.84 -0.37
CA GLU A 587 24.77 -16.33 -0.16
C GLU A 587 25.82 -17.45 -0.30
N SER A 588 25.60 -18.61 0.29
CA SER A 588 26.49 -19.77 0.20
C SER A 588 26.64 -20.24 -1.24
N ARG A 589 25.55 -20.34 -2.00
CA ARG A 589 25.54 -20.69 -3.42
C ARG A 589 26.46 -19.77 -4.24
N HIS A 590 26.33 -18.46 -4.06
CA HIS A 590 27.16 -17.49 -4.78
C HIS A 590 28.62 -17.52 -4.33
N VAL A 591 28.92 -17.78 -3.06
CA VAL A 591 30.29 -17.92 -2.56
C VAL A 591 30.94 -19.14 -3.18
N VAL A 592 30.27 -20.28 -3.15
CA VAL A 592 30.78 -21.55 -3.75
C VAL A 592 30.98 -21.39 -5.25
N ALA A 593 30.05 -20.75 -5.94
CA ALA A 593 30.17 -20.48 -7.37
C ALA A 593 31.44 -19.68 -7.73
N PHE A 594 31.74 -18.64 -6.96
CA PHE A 594 32.98 -17.89 -7.14
C PHE A 594 34.21 -18.70 -6.71
N MET A 595 34.14 -19.46 -5.63
CA MET A 595 35.26 -20.29 -5.18
C MET A 595 35.72 -21.32 -6.24
N LYS A 596 34.78 -21.92 -7.00
CA LYS A 596 35.05 -22.85 -8.10
C LYS A 596 36.01 -22.25 -9.13
N LEU A 597 35.98 -20.95 -9.39
CA LEU A 597 36.84 -20.25 -10.35
C LEU A 597 38.31 -20.16 -9.91
N PHE A 598 38.63 -20.50 -8.66
CA PHE A 598 39.95 -20.30 -8.09
C PHE A 598 40.68 -21.63 -7.76
N ILE A 599 40.12 -22.75 -8.12
CA ILE A 599 40.82 -24.05 -8.02
C ILE A 599 41.61 -24.30 -9.31
N VAL A 600 42.93 -24.29 -9.17
CA VAL A 600 43.84 -24.54 -10.27
C VAL A 600 44.08 -26.04 -10.43
N GLY A 601 44.11 -26.53 -11.66
CA GLY A 601 44.47 -27.94 -11.96
C GLY A 601 43.31 -28.93 -11.93
N GLY A 602 42.06 -28.44 -11.82
CA GLY A 602 40.90 -29.33 -11.76
C GLY A 602 40.64 -29.91 -10.36
N TRP A 603 39.48 -30.52 -10.18
CA TRP A 603 39.07 -31.20 -8.95
C TRP A 603 37.91 -32.14 -9.23
N THR A 604 37.87 -33.25 -8.49
CA THR A 604 36.80 -34.26 -8.56
C THR A 604 36.30 -34.51 -7.13
N LEU A 605 34.99 -34.66 -6.95
CA LEU A 605 34.38 -35.08 -5.70
C LEU A 605 33.59 -36.35 -5.98
N ASP A 606 34.04 -37.46 -5.42
CA ASP A 606 33.35 -38.72 -5.51
C ASP A 606 32.46 -38.91 -4.26
N VAL A 607 31.16 -38.85 -4.47
CA VAL A 607 30.16 -38.93 -3.39
C VAL A 607 30.14 -40.30 -2.71
N GLU A 608 30.60 -41.35 -3.43
CA GLU A 608 30.61 -42.73 -2.91
C GLU A 608 31.93 -43.10 -2.23
N ALA A 609 32.94 -42.23 -2.33
CA ALA A 609 34.23 -42.50 -1.69
C ALA A 609 34.17 -42.34 -0.17
N GLU A 610 34.85 -43.22 0.57
CA GLU A 610 34.95 -43.16 2.04
C GLU A 610 35.54 -41.82 2.54
N ASP A 611 36.47 -41.26 1.76
CA ASP A 611 37.15 -39.99 2.05
C ASP A 611 36.48 -38.76 1.42
N TYR A 612 35.21 -38.87 0.97
CA TYR A 612 34.47 -37.77 0.33
C TYR A 612 34.53 -36.44 1.12
N LYS A 613 34.38 -36.49 2.45
CA LYS A 613 34.43 -35.31 3.30
C LYS A 613 35.80 -34.64 3.29
N ASP A 614 36.86 -35.43 3.22
CA ASP A 614 38.23 -34.91 3.17
C ASP A 614 38.52 -34.31 1.79
N GLN A 615 38.03 -34.94 0.70
CA GLN A 615 38.10 -34.40 -0.66
C GLN A 615 37.39 -33.04 -0.72
N VAL A 616 36.18 -32.91 -0.15
CA VAL A 616 35.43 -31.66 -0.09
C VAL A 616 36.20 -30.59 0.68
N LEU A 617 36.77 -30.95 1.81
CA LEU A 617 37.51 -30.00 2.66
C LEU A 617 38.81 -29.53 1.99
N ASP A 618 39.54 -30.40 1.34
CA ASP A 618 40.77 -30.07 0.61
C ASP A 618 40.47 -29.15 -0.58
N ALA A 619 39.47 -29.48 -1.40
CA ALA A 619 39.03 -28.65 -2.51
C ALA A 619 38.61 -27.27 -2.03
N GLY A 620 37.85 -27.19 -0.93
CA GLY A 620 37.44 -25.91 -0.29
C GLY A 620 38.62 -25.07 0.18
N ARG A 621 39.63 -25.69 0.79
CA ARG A 621 40.85 -24.97 1.25
C ARG A 621 41.67 -24.43 0.06
N ARG A 622 41.80 -25.22 -1.01
CA ARG A 622 42.49 -24.80 -2.25
C ARG A 622 41.76 -23.62 -2.89
N ALA A 623 40.43 -23.70 -2.99
CA ALA A 623 39.59 -22.62 -3.51
C ALA A 623 39.72 -21.34 -2.69
N GLU A 624 39.63 -21.44 -1.36
CA GLU A 624 39.79 -20.29 -0.44
C GLU A 624 41.15 -19.64 -0.58
N LYS A 625 42.22 -20.42 -0.58
CA LYS A 625 43.58 -19.92 -0.74
C LYS A 625 43.76 -19.16 -2.06
N GLY A 626 43.29 -19.73 -3.19
CA GLY A 626 43.34 -19.11 -4.50
C GLY A 626 42.53 -17.82 -4.58
N LEU A 627 41.33 -17.81 -4.03
CA LEU A 627 40.45 -16.67 -4.04
C LEU A 627 41.00 -15.52 -3.17
N LEU A 628 41.45 -15.80 -1.95
CA LEU A 628 42.04 -14.77 -1.06
C LEU A 628 43.35 -14.21 -1.63
N ALA A 629 44.18 -15.03 -2.26
CA ALA A 629 45.38 -14.57 -2.97
C ALA A 629 45.00 -13.59 -4.10
N PHE A 630 43.98 -13.92 -4.90
CA PHE A 630 43.48 -13.01 -5.93
C PHE A 630 42.95 -11.70 -5.37
N LEU A 631 42.13 -11.72 -4.34
CA LEU A 631 41.61 -10.49 -3.71
C LEU A 631 42.74 -9.62 -3.18
N LYS A 632 43.81 -10.22 -2.66
CA LYS A 632 45.01 -9.51 -2.22
C LYS A 632 45.73 -8.81 -3.39
N THR A 633 45.80 -9.40 -4.59
CA THR A 633 46.35 -8.73 -5.77
C THR A 633 45.49 -7.55 -6.24
N GLN A 634 44.21 -7.55 -5.91
CA GLN A 634 43.30 -6.45 -6.19
C GLN A 634 43.24 -5.42 -5.05
N ASN A 635 44.16 -5.45 -4.08
CA ASN A 635 44.19 -4.60 -2.87
C ASN A 635 42.88 -4.66 -2.04
N VAL A 636 42.16 -5.78 -2.06
CA VAL A 636 40.93 -6.00 -1.32
C VAL A 636 41.16 -6.92 -0.13
N ASN A 637 40.94 -6.42 1.08
CA ASN A 637 41.04 -7.20 2.31
C ASN A 637 39.64 -7.68 2.74
N ALA A 638 39.20 -8.86 2.27
CA ALA A 638 37.93 -9.48 2.59
C ALA A 638 38.17 -10.92 3.06
N LYS A 639 37.66 -11.30 4.24
CA LYS A 639 37.89 -12.61 4.87
C LYS A 639 36.62 -13.44 5.09
N GLY A 640 35.44 -12.84 5.12
CA GLY A 640 34.16 -13.54 5.37
C GLY A 640 33.27 -13.56 4.15
N SER A 641 32.38 -14.56 4.03
CA SER A 641 31.49 -14.81 2.88
C SER A 641 30.79 -13.54 2.35
N GLY A 642 30.17 -12.76 3.20
CA GLY A 642 29.48 -11.52 2.78
C GLY A 642 30.41 -10.38 2.37
N SER A 643 31.64 -10.30 2.89
CA SER A 643 32.65 -9.30 2.48
C SER A 643 33.27 -9.67 1.14
N VAL A 644 33.53 -10.96 0.94
CA VAL A 644 34.07 -11.52 -0.30
C VAL A 644 33.07 -11.34 -1.46
N LEU A 645 31.80 -11.63 -1.25
CA LEU A 645 30.78 -11.39 -2.29
C LEU A 645 30.66 -9.92 -2.68
N ARG A 646 30.71 -9.02 -1.71
CA ARG A 646 30.70 -7.57 -1.97
C ARG A 646 31.91 -7.09 -2.77
N ALA A 647 33.06 -7.76 -2.61
CA ALA A 647 34.26 -7.47 -3.37
C ALA A 647 34.24 -8.07 -4.78
N LEU A 648 33.79 -9.32 -4.93
CA LEU A 648 33.83 -10.04 -6.23
C LEU A 648 32.79 -9.57 -7.23
N ARG A 649 31.59 -9.13 -6.79
CA ARG A 649 30.54 -8.65 -7.68
C ARG A 649 30.96 -7.48 -8.57
N PRO A 650 31.58 -6.40 -8.06
CA PRO A 650 32.10 -5.32 -8.90
C PRO A 650 33.21 -5.79 -9.84
N LEU A 651 34.13 -6.65 -9.38
CA LEU A 651 35.22 -7.18 -10.20
C LEU A 651 34.71 -8.07 -11.35
N HIS A 652 33.67 -8.85 -11.10
CA HIS A 652 32.99 -9.60 -12.13
C HIS A 652 32.32 -8.68 -13.15
N LYS A 653 31.57 -7.66 -12.69
CA LYS A 653 30.92 -6.69 -13.57
C LYS A 653 31.93 -5.88 -14.42
N ALA A 654 33.14 -5.70 -13.94
CA ALA A 654 34.22 -5.06 -14.67
C ALA A 654 34.99 -5.99 -15.63
N GLY A 655 34.59 -7.26 -15.78
CA GLY A 655 35.25 -8.25 -16.65
C GLY A 655 36.56 -8.79 -16.13
N ILE A 656 37.00 -8.42 -14.91
CA ILE A 656 38.32 -8.83 -14.35
C ILE A 656 38.38 -10.36 -14.09
N LEU A 657 37.20 -11.00 -13.95
CA LEU A 657 37.10 -12.45 -13.73
C LEU A 657 36.95 -13.26 -15.01
N ASP A 658 36.80 -12.64 -16.20
CA ASP A 658 36.49 -13.34 -17.45
C ASP A 658 37.55 -14.38 -17.85
N GLY A 659 38.82 -14.06 -17.66
CA GLY A 659 39.90 -15.01 -17.90
C GLY A 659 39.80 -16.28 -17.03
N ARG A 660 39.36 -16.16 -15.78
CA ARG A 660 39.14 -17.30 -14.88
C ARG A 660 37.89 -18.10 -15.24
N ILE A 661 36.84 -17.42 -15.69
CA ILE A 661 35.63 -18.07 -16.18
C ILE A 661 35.94 -18.89 -17.41
N VAL A 662 36.74 -18.39 -18.35
CA VAL A 662 37.19 -19.13 -19.54
C VAL A 662 38.05 -20.34 -19.15
N ALA A 663 38.98 -20.18 -18.20
CA ALA A 663 39.82 -21.28 -17.72
C ALA A 663 38.96 -22.38 -17.04
N TYR A 664 37.98 -22.01 -16.22
CA TYR A 664 37.07 -22.95 -15.60
C TYR A 664 36.23 -23.73 -16.63
N LYS A 665 35.71 -23.05 -17.66
CA LYS A 665 34.98 -23.68 -18.75
C LYS A 665 35.83 -24.70 -19.53
N ARG A 666 37.13 -24.40 -19.75
CA ARG A 666 38.05 -25.31 -20.39
C ARG A 666 38.26 -26.59 -19.55
N LEU A 667 38.47 -26.45 -18.24
CA LEU A 667 38.62 -27.57 -17.32
C LEU A 667 37.35 -28.45 -17.26
N LEU A 668 36.20 -27.86 -17.33
CA LEU A 668 34.91 -28.56 -17.46
C LEU A 668 34.82 -29.35 -18.76
N ALA A 669 35.18 -28.73 -19.88
CA ALA A 669 35.12 -29.35 -21.21
C ALA A 669 36.06 -30.56 -21.39
N ILE A 670 37.19 -30.57 -20.69
CA ILE A 670 38.18 -31.70 -20.74
C ILE A 670 37.91 -32.72 -19.61
N GLY A 671 36.80 -32.62 -18.87
CA GLY A 671 36.44 -33.58 -17.83
C GLY A 671 37.32 -33.55 -16.58
N SER A 672 38.14 -32.51 -16.39
CA SER A 672 39.02 -32.37 -15.23
C SER A 672 38.27 -31.85 -13.97
N ILE A 673 36.97 -31.63 -14.07
CA ILE A 673 36.09 -31.22 -12.95
C ILE A 673 34.95 -32.20 -12.84
N GLY A 674 34.91 -32.96 -11.74
CA GLY A 674 33.80 -33.82 -11.33
C GLY A 674 33.01 -33.18 -10.21
N ASP A 675 31.99 -32.42 -10.57
CA ASP A 675 31.10 -31.72 -9.60
C ASP A 675 29.81 -32.54 -9.44
N PRO A 676 29.48 -33.06 -8.24
CA PRO A 676 28.25 -33.78 -8.00
C PRO A 676 26.98 -32.92 -8.10
N ALA A 677 27.10 -31.59 -8.22
CA ALA A 677 26.00 -30.67 -8.42
C ALA A 677 26.12 -29.90 -9.76
N PRO A 678 26.06 -30.56 -10.92
CA PRO A 678 26.35 -29.94 -12.22
C PRO A 678 25.33 -28.87 -12.66
N ASN A 679 24.08 -28.94 -12.18
CA ASN A 679 23.01 -28.01 -12.58
C ASN A 679 23.18 -26.58 -12.05
N ASP A 680 24.05 -26.36 -11.06
CA ASP A 680 24.33 -25.01 -10.55
C ASP A 680 25.36 -24.23 -11.41
N THR A 681 25.98 -24.87 -12.40
CA THR A 681 26.99 -24.24 -13.27
C THR A 681 26.38 -23.38 -14.37
N GLN A 682 25.16 -23.64 -14.79
CA GLN A 682 24.43 -22.75 -15.73
C GLN A 682 24.11 -21.41 -15.11
N ASP A 683 23.96 -21.34 -13.77
CA ASP A 683 23.60 -20.12 -13.05
C ASP A 683 24.79 -19.16 -12.84
N ILE A 684 26.03 -19.60 -12.89
CA ILE A 684 27.18 -18.67 -12.89
C ILE A 684 27.18 -17.84 -14.18
N LEU A 685 26.65 -18.41 -15.26
CA LEU A 685 26.52 -17.76 -16.56
C LEU A 685 25.25 -16.94 -16.66
N ALA A 686 24.17 -17.31 -15.94
CA ALA A 686 22.92 -16.58 -15.88
C ALA A 686 23.00 -15.35 -14.97
N VAL A 687 23.83 -15.37 -13.92
CA VAL A 687 24.08 -14.19 -13.06
C VAL A 687 24.89 -13.12 -13.81
N ALA A 688 25.55 -13.48 -14.91
CA ALA A 688 26.22 -12.52 -15.80
C ALA A 688 25.28 -11.80 -16.78
N GLY A 689 24.03 -12.25 -16.93
CA GLY A 689 23.09 -11.74 -17.94
C GLY A 689 21.88 -10.97 -17.41
N HIS A 690 21.63 -10.91 -16.10
CA HIS A 690 20.49 -10.22 -15.50
C HIS A 690 20.91 -9.40 -14.28
N VAL A 691 21.41 -8.18 -14.53
CA VAL A 691 21.28 -7.00 -13.67
C VAL A 691 20.99 -5.79 -14.54
#